data_c65fd00a307384fb351993786ebb7bf6
#
_entry.id   c65fd00a307384fb351993786ebb7bf6
#
_cell.length_a   1.000
_cell.length_b   1.000
_cell.length_c   1.000
_cell.angle_alpha   90.00
_cell.angle_beta   90.00
_cell.angle_gamma   90.00
#
_symmetry.space_group_name_H-M   'P 1'
#
loop_
_entity.id
_entity.type
_entity.pdbx_description
1 polymer ?
#
loop_
_entity_poly.entity_id
_entity_poly.type
_entity_poly.pdbx_seq_one_letter_code
_entity_poly.pdbx_strand_id
1 'polypeptide(L)'
;MRIRAAALAVIIVAFQVVGSGRRPVAAATPGSAGVTVTDGAHDPAISPDGSRIAVGILGKIFVLPASGGEATELTTGVSWDSHPAWSPDGRVLAYAHQLPGGTDLVLYNFAAGTFSSIYHTNSAIGQVTFAPSGSEVFFLLDRNQYDSHLWRVSIGGGKASEVTFTENWHEWSFALSPDGKEALVDSGRYGGSNLYLVSLDSLTTRRITKTTNQQGQVNWTHDGKRWIYIDRDNGIDTVVGQTAGGGAISRVFSSPYDQKEIALSPDDSWAVMCAGRHLYHLDLASGQTTPIPFTARISAKERAKADLLITNATLFDGAGHDAVPNMTVEIRDGKIQAVRTGNQGAGSPTDGVPVINARGRFLMPGLMDNHYHYWSPFDGAELISRGITTIRDPGAEVSSSVNFKEAIHLGLIPGPDIYTCGPLIDGLGGYHPKVDVELNGPEAAAALVRALKAQGVDSLKVYFLLNPEVLRAVIKEAHAQGLPVTGHIGVRTGWREALEAGIDGLNHIRVWKDFLPLEKQPQGDNESLDGSVHLIPRMQADWSDIDTDGTGVASLIELMKSKNVGFDPTLSIQRPSPEMRKQLGMDQYAGFLEAYQKMGRFVSKAENAGVMLLAGTDDGSLFDELESYAAAGVPNKAILMAATANGAKWLGKNGEFGALKPGMRANLILVDGNPLADIKDTRKIQYVIKDGLIVWEARAREEVAQ
;
A
#
# COMPACT_ATOMS: atom_id res chain seq x y z
N MET A 1 15.84 -19.92 3.97
CA MET A 1 16.23 -21.07 3.10
C MET A 1 16.09 -20.62 1.64
N ARG A 2 17.14 -20.78 0.86
CA ARG A 2 17.31 -20.11 -0.43
C ARG A 2 16.22 -20.51 -1.44
N ILE A 3 15.33 -19.58 -1.80
CA ILE A 3 14.48 -19.70 -2.99
C ILE A 3 15.28 -19.13 -4.16
N ARG A 4 15.53 -19.96 -5.16
CA ARG A 4 16.21 -19.55 -6.40
C ARG A 4 15.30 -18.57 -7.14
N ALA A 5 15.78 -17.34 -7.28
CA ALA A 5 15.20 -16.37 -8.18
C ALA A 5 15.28 -16.89 -9.62
N ALA A 6 14.15 -17.21 -10.21
CA ALA A 6 14.04 -17.31 -11.65
C ALA A 6 14.07 -15.88 -12.21
N ALA A 7 15.12 -15.55 -12.95
CA ALA A 7 15.27 -14.24 -13.57
C ALA A 7 14.14 -14.01 -14.59
N LEU A 8 13.16 -13.21 -14.21
CA LEU A 8 12.16 -12.68 -15.13
C LEU A 8 12.73 -11.40 -15.73
N ALA A 9 13.10 -11.45 -17.01
CA ALA A 9 13.58 -10.29 -17.73
C ALA A 9 12.41 -9.37 -18.07
N VAL A 10 12.23 -8.33 -17.28
CA VAL A 10 11.29 -7.24 -17.54
C VAL A 10 11.83 -6.38 -18.69
N ILE A 11 11.01 -6.09 -19.68
CA ILE A 11 11.33 -5.09 -20.72
C ILE A 11 11.22 -3.71 -20.08
N ILE A 12 12.34 -3.20 -19.63
CA ILE A 12 12.56 -1.78 -19.47
C ILE A 12 12.85 -1.25 -20.89
N VAL A 13 12.07 -0.27 -21.33
CA VAL A 13 12.43 0.55 -22.50
C VAL A 13 13.88 0.92 -22.35
N ALA A 14 14.69 0.56 -23.33
CA ALA A 14 16.13 0.56 -23.33
C ALA A 14 16.73 1.84 -22.72
N PHE A 15 17.26 1.72 -21.50
CA PHE A 15 18.39 2.50 -21.08
C PHE A 15 19.58 1.55 -21.03
N GLN A 16 20.50 1.72 -21.99
CA GLN A 16 21.79 1.06 -21.98
C GLN A 16 22.51 1.43 -20.68
N VAL A 17 22.66 0.48 -19.78
CA VAL A 17 23.69 0.58 -18.74
C VAL A 17 25.03 0.29 -19.40
N VAL A 18 25.72 1.34 -19.78
CA VAL A 18 27.14 1.29 -20.13
C VAL A 18 27.92 1.52 -18.85
N GLY A 19 28.90 0.68 -18.62
CA GLY A 19 29.71 0.52 -17.43
C GLY A 19 30.31 1.79 -16.81
N SER A 20 30.65 1.62 -15.55
CA SER A 20 31.45 2.46 -14.66
C SER A 20 32.24 3.62 -15.33
N GLY A 21 31.59 4.77 -15.38
CA GLY A 21 32.22 6.02 -15.75
C GLY A 21 31.32 7.15 -15.23
N ARG A 22 31.87 7.90 -14.28
CA ARG A 22 31.23 9.10 -13.71
C ARG A 22 30.79 10.03 -14.85
N ARG A 23 29.46 10.17 -15.06
CA ARG A 23 28.90 11.26 -15.84
C ARG A 23 28.19 12.21 -14.88
N PRO A 24 28.44 13.52 -14.95
CA PRO A 24 27.69 14.50 -14.23
C PRO A 24 26.24 14.47 -14.75
N VAL A 25 25.27 14.36 -13.86
CA VAL A 25 23.85 14.56 -14.18
C VAL A 25 23.72 16.04 -14.51
N ALA A 26 23.45 16.36 -15.78
CA ALA A 26 23.19 17.72 -16.20
C ALA A 26 21.96 18.26 -15.44
N ALA A 27 22.09 19.47 -14.92
CA ALA A 27 20.96 20.23 -14.40
C ALA A 27 19.85 20.25 -15.45
N ALA A 28 18.62 20.02 -15.04
CA ALA A 28 17.44 19.98 -15.91
C ALA A 28 17.42 21.22 -16.81
N THR A 29 17.38 21.02 -18.12
CA THR A 29 17.20 22.11 -19.09
C THR A 29 15.78 22.65 -18.93
N PRO A 30 15.55 23.96 -18.78
CA PRO A 30 14.20 24.53 -18.76
C PRO A 30 13.52 24.29 -20.11
N GLY A 31 12.50 23.42 -20.16
CA GLY A 31 11.77 23.18 -21.42
C GLY A 31 10.92 21.91 -21.46
N SER A 32 10.92 21.03 -20.48
CA SER A 32 9.93 19.94 -20.39
C SER A 32 8.64 20.46 -19.73
N ALA A 33 7.49 20.17 -20.32
CA ALA A 33 6.19 20.45 -19.71
C ALA A 33 6.10 19.63 -18.41
N GLY A 34 6.35 20.26 -17.26
CA GLY A 34 6.27 19.63 -15.95
C GLY A 34 4.85 19.74 -15.40
N VAL A 35 4.46 18.76 -14.58
CA VAL A 35 3.22 18.83 -13.80
C VAL A 35 3.45 19.69 -12.57
N THR A 36 2.54 20.65 -12.33
CA THR A 36 2.58 21.50 -11.13
C THR A 36 1.69 20.91 -10.05
N VAL A 37 2.25 20.71 -8.86
CA VAL A 37 1.55 20.22 -7.67
C VAL A 37 1.74 21.19 -6.50
N THR A 38 0.79 21.21 -5.57
CA THR A 38 0.77 22.07 -4.37
C THR A 38 0.53 21.25 -3.09
N ASP A 39 0.55 19.92 -3.22
CA ASP A 39 0.40 18.94 -2.16
C ASP A 39 1.32 17.72 -2.43
N GLY A 40 1.12 16.61 -1.72
CA GLY A 40 1.94 15.41 -1.88
C GLY A 40 3.22 15.42 -1.04
N ALA A 41 3.38 16.40 -0.14
CA ALA A 41 4.53 16.50 0.74
C ALA A 41 4.58 15.37 1.77
N HIS A 42 5.79 14.89 2.06
CA HIS A 42 6.11 13.92 3.13
C HIS A 42 7.58 14.06 3.54
N ASP A 43 7.94 13.54 4.70
CA ASP A 43 9.32 13.50 5.23
C ASP A 43 10.01 14.88 5.25
N PRO A 44 9.47 15.91 5.90
CA PRO A 44 10.09 17.23 5.92
C PRO A 44 11.38 17.25 6.76
N ALA A 45 12.40 17.97 6.30
CA ALA A 45 13.63 18.23 7.04
C ALA A 45 14.02 19.71 6.93
N ILE A 46 14.31 20.37 8.06
CA ILE A 46 14.74 21.77 8.09
C ILE A 46 16.26 21.86 8.01
N SER A 47 16.78 22.80 7.20
CA SER A 47 18.22 23.06 7.13
C SER A 47 18.76 23.61 8.46
N PRO A 48 20.04 23.37 8.82
CA PRO A 48 20.60 23.82 10.10
C PRO A 48 20.59 25.33 10.33
N ASP A 49 20.45 26.13 9.26
CA ASP A 49 20.27 27.59 9.34
C ASP A 49 18.81 28.03 9.43
N GLY A 50 17.86 27.07 9.39
CA GLY A 50 16.43 27.33 9.45
C GLY A 50 15.81 27.95 8.19
N SER A 51 16.59 28.15 7.14
CA SER A 51 16.15 28.94 5.97
C SER A 51 15.42 28.08 4.91
N ARG A 52 15.64 26.76 4.88
CA ARG A 52 15.13 25.86 3.84
C ARG A 52 14.48 24.61 4.44
N ILE A 53 13.55 24.06 3.70
CA ILE A 53 12.94 22.75 3.94
C ILE A 53 13.32 21.82 2.77
N ALA A 54 13.86 20.65 3.06
CA ALA A 54 13.91 19.53 2.13
C ALA A 54 12.69 18.64 2.40
N VAL A 55 12.04 18.12 1.35
CA VAL A 55 10.79 17.38 1.46
C VAL A 55 10.65 16.39 0.29
N GLY A 56 10.07 15.23 0.55
CA GLY A 56 9.59 14.32 -0.49
C GLY A 56 8.28 14.83 -1.10
N ILE A 57 8.15 14.81 -2.42
CA ILE A 57 6.90 15.09 -3.14
C ILE A 57 6.80 14.09 -4.29
N LEU A 58 5.81 13.18 -4.21
CA LEU A 58 5.54 12.16 -5.25
C LEU A 58 6.80 11.38 -5.67
N GLY A 59 7.64 11.01 -4.70
CA GLY A 59 8.85 10.23 -4.92
C GLY A 59 10.03 11.01 -5.49
N LYS A 60 10.02 12.35 -5.33
CA LYS A 60 11.15 13.23 -5.64
C LYS A 60 11.50 14.08 -4.43
N ILE A 61 12.79 14.37 -4.25
CA ILE A 61 13.23 15.32 -3.24
C ILE A 61 13.17 16.74 -3.82
N PHE A 62 12.53 17.62 -3.08
CA PHE A 62 12.47 19.06 -3.35
C PHE A 62 13.10 19.85 -2.21
N VAL A 63 13.59 21.03 -2.53
CA VAL A 63 14.06 22.03 -1.56
C VAL A 63 13.31 23.33 -1.80
N LEU A 64 12.73 23.91 -0.74
CA LEU A 64 11.99 25.17 -0.78
C LEU A 64 12.37 26.08 0.39
N PRO A 65 12.10 27.41 0.31
CA PRO A 65 12.26 28.30 1.44
C PRO A 65 11.38 27.87 2.63
N ALA A 66 11.85 28.05 3.85
CA ALA A 66 11.06 27.74 5.07
C ALA A 66 9.74 28.52 5.17
N SER A 67 9.65 29.67 4.49
CA SER A 67 8.41 30.46 4.36
C SER A 67 7.44 29.96 3.28
N GLY A 68 7.79 28.91 2.55
CA GLY A 68 7.05 28.43 1.39
C GLY A 68 7.44 29.12 0.09
N GLY A 69 6.69 28.85 -0.98
CA GLY A 69 6.92 29.37 -2.32
C GLY A 69 7.31 28.30 -3.32
N GLU A 70 8.13 28.65 -4.32
CA GLU A 70 8.55 27.69 -5.35
C GLU A 70 9.54 26.67 -4.79
N ALA A 71 9.21 25.38 -4.95
CA ALA A 71 10.07 24.28 -4.59
C ALA A 71 10.95 23.88 -5.80
N THR A 72 12.26 23.73 -5.55
CA THR A 72 13.22 23.29 -6.56
C THR A 72 13.37 21.78 -6.52
N GLU A 73 13.12 21.10 -7.65
CA GLU A 73 13.34 19.66 -7.79
C GLU A 73 14.83 19.34 -7.70
N LEU A 74 15.21 18.48 -6.76
CA LEU A 74 16.60 18.06 -6.57
C LEU A 74 16.89 16.74 -7.28
N THR A 75 15.94 15.81 -7.26
CA THR A 75 16.10 14.47 -7.84
C THR A 75 15.10 14.26 -8.99
N THR A 76 15.55 13.56 -10.03
CA THR A 76 14.77 13.31 -11.26
C THR A 76 14.89 11.84 -11.68
N GLY A 77 14.05 11.42 -12.64
CA GLY A 77 14.11 10.05 -13.18
C GLY A 77 13.02 9.14 -12.61
N VAL A 78 13.23 7.83 -12.67
CA VAL A 78 12.24 6.80 -12.30
C VAL A 78 12.43 6.24 -10.89
N SER A 79 13.29 6.85 -10.07
CA SER A 79 13.45 6.47 -8.66
C SER A 79 12.27 6.91 -7.81
N TRP A 80 12.19 6.31 -6.62
CA TRP A 80 11.39 6.84 -5.51
C TRP A 80 12.36 7.32 -4.43
N ASP A 81 12.40 8.63 -4.23
CA ASP A 81 13.31 9.29 -3.31
C ASP A 81 12.55 9.81 -2.11
N SER A 82 13.03 9.51 -0.88
CA SER A 82 12.33 9.80 0.38
C SER A 82 13.30 10.06 1.53
N HIS A 83 12.77 10.49 2.66
CA HIS A 83 13.48 10.69 3.93
C HIS A 83 14.73 11.58 3.82
N PRO A 84 14.64 12.81 3.27
CA PRO A 84 15.77 13.70 3.20
C PRO A 84 16.25 14.13 4.59
N ALA A 85 17.56 14.24 4.77
CA ALA A 85 18.19 14.70 6.01
C ALA A 85 19.39 15.60 5.71
N TRP A 86 19.45 16.76 6.36
CA TRP A 86 20.58 17.69 6.22
C TRP A 86 21.78 17.28 7.06
N SER A 87 22.99 17.44 6.50
CA SER A 87 24.20 17.39 7.31
C SER A 87 24.23 18.55 8.32
N PRO A 88 24.89 18.40 9.47
CA PRO A 88 24.93 19.47 10.50
C PRO A 88 25.49 20.81 9.99
N ASP A 89 26.31 20.80 8.94
CA ASP A 89 26.88 22.01 8.32
C ASP A 89 26.01 22.55 7.14
N GLY A 90 24.90 21.90 6.82
CA GLY A 90 23.97 22.28 5.76
C GLY A 90 24.49 22.13 4.33
N ARG A 91 25.66 21.48 4.11
CA ARG A 91 26.29 21.35 2.81
C ARG A 91 25.92 20.10 2.05
N VAL A 92 25.42 19.08 2.75
CA VAL A 92 25.07 17.78 2.20
C VAL A 92 23.63 17.44 2.60
N LEU A 93 22.90 16.78 1.69
CA LEU A 93 21.63 16.15 1.97
C LEU A 93 21.77 14.65 1.78
N ALA A 94 21.42 13.85 2.78
CA ALA A 94 21.26 12.40 2.66
C ALA A 94 19.80 12.08 2.36
N TYR A 95 19.53 10.99 1.62
CA TYR A 95 18.17 10.51 1.37
C TYR A 95 18.17 9.04 0.92
N ALA A 96 17.03 8.39 1.04
CA ALA A 96 16.80 7.05 0.50
C ALA A 96 16.45 7.17 -0.99
N HIS A 97 17.20 6.46 -1.86
CA HIS A 97 17.02 6.41 -3.30
C HIS A 97 16.62 5.00 -3.71
N GLN A 98 15.32 4.76 -3.86
CA GLN A 98 14.80 3.45 -4.19
C GLN A 98 14.66 3.26 -5.70
N LEU A 99 15.15 2.13 -6.19
CA LEU A 99 15.13 1.70 -7.58
C LEU A 99 14.55 0.28 -7.68
N PRO A 100 14.11 -0.17 -8.88
CA PRO A 100 13.84 -1.58 -9.09
C PRO A 100 15.07 -2.43 -8.74
N GLY A 101 14.96 -3.25 -7.68
CA GLY A 101 16.04 -4.15 -7.25
C GLY A 101 16.83 -3.69 -6.03
N GLY A 102 16.50 -2.56 -5.40
CA GLY A 102 17.08 -2.18 -4.12
C GLY A 102 17.03 -0.69 -3.81
N THR A 103 17.57 -0.34 -2.66
CA THR A 103 17.63 1.03 -2.17
C THR A 103 19.07 1.44 -1.90
N ASP A 104 19.43 2.61 -2.36
CA ASP A 104 20.71 3.26 -2.06
C ASP A 104 20.49 4.35 -1.00
N LEU A 105 21.40 4.47 -0.05
CA LEU A 105 21.54 5.66 0.77
C LEU A 105 22.46 6.63 0.04
N VAL A 106 21.93 7.75 -0.41
CA VAL A 106 22.61 8.70 -1.30
C VAL A 106 22.91 10.00 -0.56
N LEU A 107 24.09 10.55 -0.81
CA LEU A 107 24.47 11.90 -0.41
C LEU A 107 24.46 12.84 -1.62
N TYR A 108 23.83 13.99 -1.50
CA TYR A 108 23.92 15.10 -2.44
C TYR A 108 24.72 16.24 -1.86
N ASN A 109 25.81 16.64 -2.56
CA ASN A 109 26.65 17.78 -2.17
C ASN A 109 26.21 19.03 -2.94
N PHE A 110 25.71 20.04 -2.23
CA PHE A 110 25.20 21.28 -2.84
C PHE A 110 26.28 22.10 -3.54
N ALA A 111 27.49 22.14 -3.01
CA ALA A 111 28.57 22.94 -3.59
C ALA A 111 29.11 22.30 -4.87
N ALA A 112 29.19 20.99 -4.94
CA ALA A 112 29.68 20.24 -6.09
C ALA A 112 28.60 19.89 -7.10
N GLY A 113 27.30 19.91 -6.69
CA GLY A 113 26.17 19.45 -7.50
C GLY A 113 26.26 17.96 -7.82
N THR A 114 26.81 17.12 -6.91
CA THR A 114 27.08 15.70 -7.18
C THR A 114 26.36 14.78 -6.21
N PHE A 115 25.97 13.61 -6.70
CA PHE A 115 25.40 12.52 -5.94
C PHE A 115 26.43 11.42 -5.69
N SER A 116 26.41 10.78 -4.51
CA SER A 116 27.23 9.62 -4.19
C SER A 116 26.44 8.63 -3.33
N SER A 117 26.37 7.36 -3.75
CA SER A 117 25.85 6.28 -2.92
C SER A 117 26.89 5.87 -1.89
N ILE A 118 26.49 5.76 -0.62
CA ILE A 118 27.33 5.33 0.50
C ILE A 118 26.97 3.96 1.04
N TYR A 119 25.76 3.46 0.72
CA TYR A 119 25.29 2.14 1.13
C TYR A 119 24.22 1.64 0.15
N HIS A 120 24.22 0.33 -0.11
CA HIS A 120 23.21 -0.35 -0.95
C HIS A 120 22.61 -1.54 -0.22
N THR A 121 21.30 -1.75 -0.40
CA THR A 121 20.55 -2.87 0.16
C THR A 121 19.41 -3.29 -0.77
N ASN A 122 18.96 -4.55 -0.67
CA ASN A 122 17.73 -5.02 -1.33
C ASN A 122 16.47 -4.75 -0.50
N SER A 123 16.62 -4.15 0.67
CA SER A 123 15.54 -3.80 1.60
C SER A 123 15.17 -2.32 1.47
N ALA A 124 14.01 -1.93 2.03
CA ALA A 124 13.65 -0.52 2.11
C ALA A 124 14.49 0.19 3.18
N ILE A 125 14.89 1.44 2.88
CA ILE A 125 15.48 2.36 3.85
C ILE A 125 14.38 3.33 4.27
N GLY A 126 14.09 3.36 5.57
CA GLY A 126 13.18 4.32 6.19
C GLY A 126 13.89 5.61 6.60
N GLN A 127 13.47 6.22 7.71
CA GLN A 127 14.00 7.49 8.19
C GLN A 127 15.53 7.55 8.15
N VAL A 128 16.06 8.68 7.69
CA VAL A 128 17.51 8.97 7.57
C VAL A 128 17.84 10.17 8.46
N THR A 129 18.99 10.13 9.15
CA THR A 129 19.48 11.25 9.97
C THR A 129 21.00 11.25 10.05
N PHE A 130 21.65 12.41 9.98
CA PHE A 130 23.09 12.52 10.27
C PHE A 130 23.37 12.43 11.76
N ALA A 131 24.48 11.80 12.14
CA ALA A 131 25.06 11.97 13.46
C ALA A 131 25.37 13.46 13.69
N PRO A 132 25.30 13.99 14.94
CA PRO A 132 25.66 15.38 15.24
C PRO A 132 27.08 15.74 14.83
N SER A 133 28.00 14.79 14.81
CA SER A 133 29.37 14.95 14.30
C SER A 133 29.47 15.14 12.79
N GLY A 134 28.44 14.79 12.04
CA GLY A 134 28.42 14.75 10.57
C GLY A 134 29.25 13.61 9.97
N SER A 135 29.83 12.70 10.75
CA SER A 135 30.73 11.64 10.27
C SER A 135 30.01 10.33 9.87
N GLU A 136 28.80 10.15 10.33
CA GLU A 136 27.95 8.97 10.09
C GLU A 136 26.53 9.39 9.72
N VAL A 137 25.84 8.49 9.02
CA VAL A 137 24.41 8.56 8.75
C VAL A 137 23.73 7.36 9.42
N PHE A 138 22.69 7.64 10.20
CA PHE A 138 21.81 6.66 10.79
C PHE A 138 20.55 6.51 9.94
N PHE A 139 20.00 5.30 9.89
CA PHE A 139 18.80 5.02 9.09
C PHE A 139 18.07 3.79 9.62
N LEU A 140 16.77 3.73 9.38
CA LEU A 140 15.97 2.52 9.58
C LEU A 140 16.12 1.62 8.37
N LEU A 141 16.27 0.32 8.60
CA LEU A 141 16.36 -0.70 7.56
C LEU A 141 15.24 -1.73 7.77
N ASP A 142 14.29 -1.77 6.85
CA ASP A 142 13.17 -2.71 6.85
C ASP A 142 13.61 -4.02 6.18
N ARG A 143 13.87 -5.07 6.95
CA ARG A 143 14.20 -6.40 6.41
C ARG A 143 12.97 -7.14 5.89
N ASN A 144 11.83 -6.87 6.49
CA ASN A 144 10.49 -7.32 6.10
C ASN A 144 9.45 -6.47 6.83
N GLN A 145 8.16 -6.68 6.55
CA GLN A 145 7.06 -5.89 7.13
C GLN A 145 6.95 -5.94 8.67
N TYR A 146 7.71 -6.80 9.35
CA TYR A 146 7.70 -7.00 10.80
C TYR A 146 9.06 -6.85 11.46
N ASP A 147 10.08 -6.38 10.72
CA ASP A 147 11.47 -6.36 11.20
C ASP A 147 12.19 -5.12 10.64
N SER A 148 12.13 -4.01 11.39
CA SER A 148 12.78 -2.74 11.09
C SER A 148 13.69 -2.34 12.24
N HIS A 149 14.97 -2.06 11.94
CA HIS A 149 15.99 -1.74 12.93
C HIS A 149 16.79 -0.51 12.58
N LEU A 150 17.37 0.11 13.60
CA LEU A 150 18.29 1.23 13.47
C LEU A 150 19.69 0.75 13.07
N TRP A 151 20.22 1.35 12.00
CA TRP A 151 21.54 1.10 11.43
C TRP A 151 22.32 2.38 11.31
N ARG A 152 23.65 2.27 11.16
CA ARG A 152 24.53 3.40 10.86
C ARG A 152 25.62 3.02 9.85
N VAL A 153 26.07 4.03 9.09
CA VAL A 153 27.15 3.91 8.11
C VAL A 153 27.98 5.20 8.09
N SER A 154 29.29 5.08 7.83
CA SER A 154 30.16 6.26 7.63
C SER A 154 29.74 7.04 6.37
N ILE A 155 29.89 8.39 6.39
CA ILE A 155 29.70 9.22 5.19
C ILE A 155 30.66 8.87 4.05
N GLY A 156 31.80 8.25 4.37
CA GLY A 156 32.72 7.71 3.38
C GLY A 156 32.27 6.41 2.73
N GLY A 157 31.13 5.88 3.15
CA GLY A 157 30.58 4.59 2.73
C GLY A 157 31.25 3.40 3.44
N GLY A 158 30.89 2.19 3.00
CA GLY A 158 31.42 0.94 3.51
C GLY A 158 30.37 0.05 4.15
N LYS A 159 30.79 -0.77 5.13
CA LYS A 159 29.88 -1.69 5.83
C LYS A 159 29.04 -0.93 6.84
N ALA A 160 27.70 -1.03 6.70
CA ALA A 160 26.80 -0.56 7.74
C ALA A 160 26.83 -1.50 8.95
N SER A 161 26.56 -0.96 10.14
CA SER A 161 26.43 -1.69 11.40
C SER A 161 25.08 -1.46 12.01
N GLU A 162 24.50 -2.55 12.53
CA GLU A 162 23.23 -2.54 13.24
C GLU A 162 23.42 -1.95 14.64
N VAL A 163 22.45 -1.15 15.08
CA VAL A 163 22.45 -0.46 16.38
C VAL A 163 21.47 -1.10 17.33
N THR A 164 20.32 -1.53 16.83
CA THR A 164 19.30 -2.25 17.58
C THR A 164 19.16 -3.68 17.07
N PHE A 165 19.02 -4.68 17.97
CA PHE A 165 19.18 -6.09 17.64
C PHE A 165 18.02 -6.99 18.10
N THR A 166 16.92 -6.44 18.53
CA THR A 166 15.88 -7.24 19.17
C THR A 166 14.99 -7.90 18.11
N GLU A 167 15.02 -9.23 18.01
CA GLU A 167 14.15 -9.98 17.11
C GLU A 167 12.67 -9.62 17.30
N ASN A 168 11.93 -9.46 16.19
CA ASN A 168 10.53 -9.08 16.14
C ASN A 168 10.20 -7.70 16.75
N TRP A 169 11.12 -6.76 16.69
CA TRP A 169 10.89 -5.35 16.99
C TRP A 169 10.76 -4.55 15.70
N HIS A 170 9.77 -3.67 15.68
CA HIS A 170 9.56 -2.74 14.59
C HIS A 170 9.79 -1.33 15.12
N GLU A 171 10.79 -0.66 14.60
CA GLU A 171 11.12 0.74 14.89
C GLU A 171 10.64 1.59 13.70
N TRP A 172 9.87 2.65 13.96
CA TRP A 172 9.28 3.45 12.88
C TRP A 172 9.85 4.86 12.81
N SER A 173 10.36 5.37 13.89
CA SER A 173 11.06 6.63 13.92
C SER A 173 12.14 6.67 15.01
N PHE A 174 13.13 7.53 14.82
CA PHE A 174 14.18 7.74 15.82
C PHE A 174 14.70 9.17 15.81
N ALA A 175 15.28 9.60 16.92
CA ALA A 175 15.99 10.87 17.04
C ALA A 175 17.29 10.67 17.83
N LEU A 176 18.39 11.23 17.36
CA LEU A 176 19.67 11.19 18.05
C LEU A 176 19.74 12.31 19.10
N SER A 177 20.33 12.01 20.25
CA SER A 177 20.66 13.06 21.23
C SER A 177 21.66 14.06 20.65
N PRO A 178 21.62 15.34 21.00
CA PRO A 178 22.55 16.35 20.46
C PRO A 178 24.02 16.07 20.75
N ASP A 179 24.34 15.30 21.79
CA ASP A 179 25.70 14.86 22.12
C ASP A 179 26.11 13.56 21.39
N GLY A 180 25.20 12.96 20.62
CA GLY A 180 25.42 11.76 19.82
C GLY A 180 25.62 10.47 20.63
N LYS A 181 25.19 10.41 21.90
CA LYS A 181 25.39 9.23 22.75
C LYS A 181 24.18 8.33 22.87
N GLU A 182 23.00 8.86 22.61
CA GLU A 182 21.73 8.15 22.75
C GLU A 182 20.86 8.31 21.49
N ALA A 183 19.99 7.33 21.25
CA ALA A 183 18.90 7.41 20.29
C ALA A 183 17.58 7.19 21.03
N LEU A 184 16.63 8.10 20.85
CA LEU A 184 15.24 7.87 21.20
C LEU A 184 14.57 7.18 20.03
N VAL A 185 13.94 6.02 20.25
CA VAL A 185 13.24 5.25 19.21
C VAL A 185 11.82 4.97 19.67
N ASP A 186 10.87 4.94 18.76
CA ASP A 186 9.56 4.34 18.99
C ASP A 186 9.55 2.91 18.48
N SER A 187 8.91 2.04 19.23
CA SER A 187 8.80 0.64 18.85
C SER A 187 7.47 0.04 19.29
N GLY A 188 6.86 -0.72 18.39
CA GLY A 188 5.59 -1.40 18.61
C GLY A 188 5.71 -2.91 18.66
N ARG A 189 6.12 -3.42 19.80
CA ARG A 189 6.25 -4.87 19.97
C ARG A 189 4.98 -5.53 20.51
N TYR A 190 4.14 -4.85 21.27
CA TYR A 190 3.07 -5.44 22.09
C TYR A 190 1.75 -4.65 22.04
N GLY A 191 1.25 -4.34 20.86
CA GLY A 191 -0.08 -3.73 20.69
C GLY A 191 -0.15 -2.26 21.13
N GLY A 192 0.85 -1.52 20.88
CA GLY A 192 0.98 -0.07 21.10
C GLY A 192 2.41 0.32 20.84
N SER A 193 2.63 1.48 20.26
CA SER A 193 3.96 2.02 20.04
C SER A 193 4.42 2.77 21.28
N ASN A 194 5.59 2.46 21.82
CA ASN A 194 6.16 3.10 22.99
C ASN A 194 7.57 3.62 22.71
N LEU A 195 8.02 4.57 23.55
CA LEU A 195 9.34 5.18 23.42
C LEU A 195 10.39 4.40 24.21
N TYR A 196 11.54 4.22 23.58
CA TYR A 196 12.71 3.57 24.14
C TYR A 196 13.95 4.44 23.94
N LEU A 197 14.87 4.41 24.90
CA LEU A 197 16.15 5.07 24.81
C LEU A 197 17.24 4.02 24.63
N VAL A 198 18.03 4.18 23.57
CA VAL A 198 19.14 3.29 23.20
C VAL A 198 20.46 4.02 23.43
N SER A 199 21.36 3.46 24.23
CA SER A 199 22.74 3.95 24.35
C SER A 199 23.53 3.53 23.13
N LEU A 200 24.13 4.48 22.39
CA LEU A 200 24.88 4.22 21.18
C LEU A 200 26.28 3.62 21.44
N ASP A 201 26.80 3.76 22.66
CA ASP A 201 28.08 3.17 23.09
C ASP A 201 27.93 1.71 23.56
N SER A 202 26.95 1.47 24.46
CA SER A 202 26.74 0.14 25.05
C SER A 202 25.70 -0.71 24.35
N LEU A 203 24.91 -0.13 23.42
CA LEU A 203 23.79 -0.76 22.71
C LEU A 203 22.71 -1.32 23.66
N THR A 204 22.59 -0.72 24.86
CA THR A 204 21.56 -1.10 25.82
C THR A 204 20.31 -0.26 25.62
N THR A 205 19.14 -0.90 25.72
CA THR A 205 17.83 -0.30 25.51
C THR A 205 17.07 -0.17 26.82
N ARG A 206 16.46 1.00 27.07
CA ARG A 206 15.61 1.27 28.21
C ARG A 206 14.25 1.82 27.77
N ARG A 207 13.16 1.17 28.18
CA ARG A 207 11.80 1.65 27.93
C ARG A 207 11.52 2.93 28.71
N ILE A 208 10.98 3.95 28.04
CA ILE A 208 10.65 5.27 28.60
C ILE A 208 9.17 5.37 28.93
N THR A 209 8.30 5.01 27.98
CA THR A 209 6.86 5.10 28.15
C THR A 209 6.22 3.73 28.28
N LYS A 210 5.07 3.68 28.95
CA LYS A 210 4.22 2.50 29.04
C LYS A 210 2.78 2.95 28.88
N THR A 211 2.31 2.97 27.63
CA THR A 211 0.98 3.39 27.26
C THR A 211 0.37 2.41 26.28
N THR A 212 -0.95 2.46 26.14
CA THR A 212 -1.70 1.78 25.07
C THR A 212 -1.84 2.66 23.84
N ASN A 213 -1.43 3.95 23.90
CA ASN A 213 -1.45 4.85 22.76
C ASN A 213 -0.38 4.47 21.73
N GLN A 214 -0.55 4.94 20.50
CA GLN A 214 0.47 4.83 19.46
C GLN A 214 1.36 6.07 19.53
N GLN A 215 2.63 5.88 19.91
CA GLN A 215 3.62 6.95 19.97
C GLN A 215 4.61 6.83 18.81
N GLY A 216 5.01 7.95 18.19
CA GLY A 216 5.94 7.94 17.08
C GLY A 216 6.37 9.34 16.63
N GLN A 217 7.09 9.41 15.50
CA GLN A 217 7.62 10.67 14.97
C GLN A 217 8.46 11.43 15.99
N VAL A 218 9.37 10.71 16.61
CA VAL A 218 10.18 11.23 17.72
C VAL A 218 11.22 12.25 17.25
N ASN A 219 11.37 13.32 17.99
CA ASN A 219 12.38 14.34 17.79
C ASN A 219 13.05 14.67 19.13
N TRP A 220 14.32 15.03 19.09
CA TRP A 220 15.06 15.54 20.24
C TRP A 220 15.33 17.03 20.04
N THR A 221 15.02 17.89 21.04
CA THR A 221 15.36 19.31 20.93
C THR A 221 16.87 19.50 20.89
N HIS A 222 17.34 20.52 20.14
CA HIS A 222 18.77 20.78 19.94
C HIS A 222 19.49 21.16 21.25
N ASP A 223 18.75 21.71 22.23
CA ASP A 223 19.25 21.99 23.56
C ASP A 223 19.35 20.75 24.47
N GLY A 224 18.90 19.58 24.00
CA GLY A 224 18.95 18.30 24.69
C GLY A 224 17.94 18.12 25.81
N LYS A 225 17.06 19.10 26.08
CA LYS A 225 16.22 19.11 27.30
C LYS A 225 14.85 18.48 27.13
N ARG A 226 14.37 18.33 25.87
CA ARG A 226 13.01 17.83 25.61
C ARG A 226 12.99 16.85 24.44
N TRP A 227 11.98 16.01 24.46
CA TRP A 227 11.52 15.21 23.33
C TRP A 227 10.22 15.80 22.80
N ILE A 228 10.05 15.83 21.48
CA ILE A 228 8.81 16.20 20.80
C ILE A 228 8.41 14.98 19.96
N TYR A 229 7.19 14.50 20.14
CA TYR A 229 6.69 13.32 19.44
C TYR A 229 5.17 13.40 19.23
N ILE A 230 4.64 12.50 18.42
CA ILE A 230 3.20 12.32 18.25
C ILE A 230 2.73 11.25 19.23
N ASP A 231 1.69 11.57 20.00
CA ASP A 231 0.94 10.63 20.83
C ASP A 231 -0.47 10.52 20.26
N ARG A 232 -0.80 9.33 19.70
CA ARG A 232 -2.10 9.08 19.10
C ARG A 232 -2.97 8.30 20.06
N ASP A 233 -4.13 8.86 20.35
CA ASP A 233 -5.17 8.27 21.19
C ASP A 233 -6.53 8.46 20.53
N ASN A 234 -7.31 7.39 20.41
CA ASN A 234 -8.67 7.40 19.87
C ASN A 234 -8.82 8.20 18.56
N GLY A 235 -7.91 7.95 17.60
CA GLY A 235 -7.92 8.63 16.29
C GLY A 235 -7.54 10.11 16.31
N ILE A 236 -6.99 10.61 17.42
CA ILE A 236 -6.49 11.98 17.57
C ILE A 236 -4.97 11.95 17.69
N ASP A 237 -4.30 12.67 16.82
CA ASP A 237 -2.86 12.91 16.90
C ASP A 237 -2.60 14.14 17.78
N THR A 238 -1.77 13.97 18.79
CA THR A 238 -1.32 15.06 19.67
C THR A 238 0.19 15.22 19.56
N VAL A 239 0.66 16.41 19.21
CA VAL A 239 2.07 16.79 19.35
C VAL A 239 2.34 17.02 20.82
N VAL A 240 3.27 16.28 21.37
CA VAL A 240 3.60 16.27 22.79
C VAL A 240 5.04 16.71 22.99
N GLY A 241 5.27 17.62 23.95
CA GLY A 241 6.59 17.95 24.47
C GLY A 241 6.80 17.27 25.84
N GLN A 242 7.89 16.52 25.98
CA GLN A 242 8.25 15.85 27.23
C GLN A 242 9.68 16.20 27.64
N THR A 243 9.91 16.43 28.92
CA THR A 243 11.28 16.64 29.44
C THR A 243 12.11 15.35 29.18
N ALA A 244 13.31 15.52 28.65
CA ALA A 244 14.22 14.41 28.40
C ALA A 244 14.53 13.65 29.70
N GLY A 245 14.60 12.32 29.60
CA GLY A 245 14.70 11.45 30.77
C GLY A 245 13.36 10.98 31.36
N GLY A 246 12.21 11.38 30.80
CA GLY A 246 10.87 10.89 31.19
C GLY A 246 10.17 11.78 32.23
N GLY A 247 10.39 13.09 32.15
CA GLY A 247 9.76 14.08 33.02
C GLY A 247 8.38 14.56 32.58
N ALA A 248 8.04 15.81 32.92
CA ALA A 248 6.74 16.42 32.65
C ALA A 248 6.37 16.42 31.16
N ILE A 249 5.10 16.15 30.89
CA ILE A 249 4.49 16.11 29.54
C ILE A 249 3.64 17.38 29.37
N SER A 250 3.77 18.01 28.19
CA SER A 250 2.93 19.13 27.76
C SER A 250 2.33 18.83 26.39
N ARG A 251 1.04 19.11 26.22
CA ARG A 251 0.39 19.06 24.90
C ARG A 251 0.66 20.36 24.16
N VAL A 252 1.11 20.27 22.93
CA VAL A 252 1.40 21.40 22.06
C VAL A 252 0.25 21.65 21.09
N PHE A 253 -0.17 20.60 20.36
CA PHE A 253 -1.20 20.69 19.33
C PHE A 253 -1.95 19.36 19.25
N SER A 254 -3.25 19.39 18.90
CA SER A 254 -4.03 18.17 18.68
C SER A 254 -5.00 18.36 17.53
N SER A 255 -5.13 17.34 16.68
CA SER A 255 -6.14 17.26 15.61
C SER A 255 -6.49 15.81 15.31
N PRO A 256 -7.58 15.53 14.57
CA PRO A 256 -7.84 14.20 14.04
C PRO A 256 -6.65 13.66 13.24
N TYR A 257 -6.55 12.34 13.15
CA TYR A 257 -5.50 11.64 12.40
C TYR A 257 -5.35 12.16 10.98
N ASP A 258 -4.14 12.56 10.63
CA ASP A 258 -3.76 12.98 9.28
C ASP A 258 -2.29 12.64 8.95
N GLN A 259 -1.75 11.63 9.64
CA GLN A 259 -0.38 11.13 9.47
C GLN A 259 0.66 12.25 9.54
N LYS A 260 0.75 12.87 10.72
CA LYS A 260 1.70 13.96 10.97
C LYS A 260 3.15 13.49 11.00
N GLU A 261 4.01 14.29 10.38
CA GLU A 261 5.47 14.20 10.46
C GLU A 261 6.01 15.56 10.90
N ILE A 262 7.07 15.56 11.72
CA ILE A 262 7.56 16.78 12.38
C ILE A 262 9.08 16.89 12.21
N ALA A 263 9.57 18.07 11.82
CA ALA A 263 10.98 18.44 11.89
C ALA A 263 11.15 19.74 12.67
N LEU A 264 12.02 19.74 13.68
CA LEU A 264 12.24 20.91 14.55
C LEU A 264 13.12 21.97 13.87
N SER A 265 12.82 23.24 14.16
CA SER A 265 13.70 24.36 13.83
C SER A 265 14.99 24.31 14.64
N PRO A 266 16.11 24.89 14.15
CA PRO A 266 17.40 24.86 14.85
C PRO A 266 17.39 25.53 16.24
N ASP A 267 16.46 26.43 16.49
CA ASP A 267 16.28 27.14 17.78
C ASP A 267 15.19 26.52 18.67
N ASP A 268 14.59 25.39 18.26
CA ASP A 268 13.53 24.68 18.96
C ASP A 268 12.27 25.52 19.28
N SER A 269 12.07 26.64 18.57
CA SER A 269 10.91 27.53 18.79
C SER A 269 9.69 27.11 17.97
N TRP A 270 9.93 26.47 16.82
CA TRP A 270 8.89 26.02 15.92
C TRP A 270 9.26 24.69 15.22
N ALA A 271 8.32 24.12 14.51
CA ALA A 271 8.54 22.95 13.70
C ALA A 271 7.84 23.08 12.34
N VAL A 272 8.41 22.46 11.31
CA VAL A 272 7.63 22.07 10.13
C VAL A 272 6.84 20.83 10.47
N MET A 273 5.54 20.90 10.28
CA MET A 273 4.63 19.77 10.40
C MET A 273 4.08 19.45 9.02
N CYS A 274 4.31 18.24 8.53
CA CYS A 274 3.56 17.69 7.39
C CYS A 274 2.31 17.01 7.95
N ALA A 275 1.15 17.38 7.45
CA ALA A 275 -0.13 16.85 7.89
C ALA A 275 -1.08 16.76 6.68
N GLY A 276 -1.65 15.57 6.41
CA GLY A 276 -2.50 15.35 5.25
C GLY A 276 -1.85 15.75 3.94
N ARG A 277 -0.53 15.52 3.78
CA ARG A 277 0.29 15.84 2.59
C ARG A 277 0.53 17.34 2.35
N HIS A 278 0.26 18.21 3.34
CA HIS A 278 0.53 19.66 3.30
C HIS A 278 1.52 20.06 4.37
N LEU A 279 2.21 21.16 4.18
CA LEU A 279 3.19 21.69 5.12
C LEU A 279 2.61 22.82 5.97
N TYR A 280 2.94 22.80 7.26
CA TYR A 280 2.54 23.80 8.24
C TYR A 280 3.72 24.22 9.10
N HIS A 281 3.77 25.47 9.45
CA HIS A 281 4.57 25.99 10.55
C HIS A 281 3.78 25.78 11.85
N LEU A 282 4.36 25.07 12.80
CA LEU A 282 3.82 24.85 14.14
C LEU A 282 4.67 25.62 15.16
N ASP A 283 4.12 26.63 15.80
CA ASP A 283 4.76 27.29 16.94
C ASP A 283 4.68 26.38 18.17
N LEU A 284 5.83 26.00 18.72
CA LEU A 284 5.89 25.00 19.80
C LEU A 284 5.50 25.55 21.17
N ALA A 285 5.46 26.89 21.34
CA ALA A 285 5.06 27.51 22.61
C ALA A 285 3.54 27.71 22.67
N SER A 286 2.92 28.15 21.57
CA SER A 286 1.47 28.47 21.50
C SER A 286 0.63 27.33 20.94
N GLY A 287 1.23 26.42 20.18
CA GLY A 287 0.51 25.38 19.41
C GLY A 287 -0.20 25.92 18.17
N GLN A 288 0.03 27.17 17.78
CA GLN A 288 -0.58 27.74 16.58
C GLN A 288 0.06 27.15 15.33
N THR A 289 -0.79 26.86 14.35
CA THR A 289 -0.37 26.37 13.02
C THR A 289 -0.67 27.38 11.94
N THR A 290 0.26 27.58 11.00
CA THR A 290 0.05 28.37 9.80
C THR A 290 0.50 27.58 8.58
N PRO A 291 -0.28 27.54 7.45
CA PRO A 291 0.14 26.83 6.24
C PRO A 291 1.46 27.38 5.69
N ILE A 292 2.30 26.48 5.19
CA ILE A 292 3.47 26.77 4.36
C ILE A 292 3.10 26.40 2.92
N PRO A 293 2.52 27.33 2.13
CA PRO A 293 2.12 27.02 0.77
C PRO A 293 3.35 26.83 -0.12
N PHE A 294 3.32 25.81 -0.98
CA PHE A 294 4.36 25.60 -1.95
C PHE A 294 3.81 25.29 -3.34
N THR A 295 4.65 25.48 -4.34
CA THR A 295 4.42 25.06 -5.71
C THR A 295 5.63 24.25 -6.17
N ALA A 296 5.43 22.98 -6.48
CA ALA A 296 6.46 22.12 -7.02
C ALA A 296 6.17 21.80 -8.50
N ARG A 297 7.19 21.87 -9.34
CA ARG A 297 7.09 21.47 -10.74
C ARG A 297 7.86 20.17 -10.93
N ILE A 298 7.16 19.07 -11.14
CA ILE A 298 7.74 17.75 -11.32
C ILE A 298 8.04 17.53 -12.80
N SER A 299 9.27 17.15 -13.11
CA SER A 299 9.69 16.78 -14.47
C SER A 299 9.04 15.44 -14.86
N ALA A 300 7.84 15.49 -15.37
CA ALA A 300 7.06 14.33 -15.81
C ALA A 300 6.79 14.40 -17.31
N LYS A 301 6.76 13.23 -17.97
CA LYS A 301 6.07 13.10 -19.26
C LYS A 301 4.62 12.84 -18.96
N GLU A 302 3.76 13.75 -19.38
CA GLU A 302 2.32 13.53 -19.38
C GLU A 302 2.03 12.15 -20.00
N ARG A 303 1.27 11.30 -19.31
CA ARG A 303 0.95 9.97 -19.80
C ARG A 303 0.08 10.10 -21.03
N ALA A 304 0.67 9.84 -22.20
CA ALA A 304 -0.07 9.88 -23.45
C ALA A 304 -1.21 8.87 -23.40
N LYS A 305 -2.40 9.28 -23.70
CA LYS A 305 -3.50 8.39 -24.06
C LYS A 305 -3.35 8.03 -25.52
N ALA A 306 -3.64 6.77 -25.86
CA ALA A 306 -3.41 6.31 -27.22
C ALA A 306 -4.69 5.85 -27.90
N ASP A 307 -4.65 5.98 -29.22
CA ASP A 307 -5.57 5.34 -30.12
C ASP A 307 -5.04 3.94 -30.46
N LEU A 308 -5.91 2.95 -30.48
CA LEU A 308 -5.56 1.56 -30.78
C LEU A 308 -6.75 0.84 -31.42
N LEU A 309 -6.48 0.00 -32.39
CA LEU A 309 -7.47 -0.90 -32.98
C LEU A 309 -7.10 -2.35 -32.68
N ILE A 310 -8.00 -3.11 -32.07
CA ILE A 310 -7.82 -4.55 -31.82
C ILE A 310 -8.84 -5.29 -32.68
N THR A 311 -8.37 -6.17 -33.58
CA THR A 311 -9.21 -6.88 -34.53
C THR A 311 -9.16 -8.39 -34.30
N ASN A 312 -10.21 -9.09 -34.76
CA ASN A 312 -10.27 -10.55 -34.77
C ASN A 312 -10.02 -11.17 -33.37
N ALA A 313 -10.67 -10.61 -32.34
CA ALA A 313 -10.62 -11.12 -30.98
C ALA A 313 -11.83 -11.98 -30.63
N THR A 314 -11.66 -12.98 -29.75
CA THR A 314 -12.76 -13.59 -29.01
C THR A 314 -12.97 -12.76 -27.75
N LEU A 315 -14.05 -11.99 -27.69
CA LEU A 315 -14.27 -10.95 -26.70
C LEU A 315 -15.19 -11.43 -25.59
N PHE A 316 -14.71 -11.37 -24.34
CA PHE A 316 -15.51 -11.42 -23.10
C PHE A 316 -15.67 -10.01 -22.57
N ASP A 317 -16.91 -9.55 -22.45
CA ASP A 317 -17.21 -8.16 -22.16
C ASP A 317 -17.09 -7.76 -20.67
N GLY A 318 -16.92 -8.75 -19.75
CA GLY A 318 -16.94 -8.51 -18.32
C GLY A 318 -18.34 -8.28 -17.72
N ALA A 319 -19.39 -8.21 -18.53
CA ALA A 319 -20.77 -8.00 -18.07
C ALA A 319 -21.55 -9.29 -17.79
N GLY A 320 -20.87 -10.45 -17.91
CA GLY A 320 -21.47 -11.78 -17.67
C GLY A 320 -22.07 -12.44 -18.92
N HIS A 321 -21.94 -11.84 -20.09
CA HIS A 321 -22.29 -12.48 -21.36
C HIS A 321 -21.27 -13.54 -21.76
N ASP A 322 -21.65 -14.43 -22.69
CA ASP A 322 -20.71 -15.38 -23.26
C ASP A 322 -19.71 -14.66 -24.19
N ALA A 323 -18.53 -15.23 -24.35
CA ALA A 323 -17.53 -14.65 -25.22
C ALA A 323 -17.95 -14.77 -26.70
N VAL A 324 -17.76 -13.69 -27.46
CA VAL A 324 -18.14 -13.59 -28.88
C VAL A 324 -16.89 -13.56 -29.75
N PRO A 325 -16.74 -14.47 -30.72
CA PRO A 325 -15.60 -14.49 -31.64
C PRO A 325 -15.68 -13.38 -32.69
N ASN A 326 -14.55 -13.13 -33.35
CA ASN A 326 -14.40 -12.19 -34.47
C ASN A 326 -14.88 -10.77 -34.13
N MET A 327 -14.48 -10.26 -32.95
CA MET A 327 -14.81 -8.92 -32.52
C MET A 327 -13.67 -7.93 -32.80
N THR A 328 -14.07 -6.70 -33.04
CA THR A 328 -13.16 -5.52 -33.17
C THR A 328 -13.47 -4.51 -32.11
N VAL A 329 -12.43 -4.04 -31.42
CA VAL A 329 -12.49 -2.97 -30.41
C VAL A 329 -11.70 -1.77 -30.93
N GLU A 330 -12.38 -0.62 -31.04
CA GLU A 330 -11.78 0.65 -31.39
C GLU A 330 -11.58 1.49 -30.15
N ILE A 331 -10.36 1.96 -29.93
CA ILE A 331 -9.96 2.78 -28.79
C ILE A 331 -9.53 4.16 -29.31
N ARG A 332 -10.05 5.21 -28.68
CA ARG A 332 -9.69 6.60 -28.96
C ARG A 332 -9.49 7.34 -27.64
N ASP A 333 -8.43 8.13 -27.55
CA ASP A 333 -8.08 8.91 -26.36
C ASP A 333 -8.17 8.09 -25.07
N GLY A 334 -7.65 6.84 -25.09
CA GLY A 334 -7.64 5.93 -23.94
C GLY A 334 -8.99 5.35 -23.53
N LYS A 335 -10.05 5.56 -24.33
CA LYS A 335 -11.40 5.02 -24.09
C LYS A 335 -11.85 4.10 -25.21
N ILE A 336 -12.67 3.13 -24.84
CA ILE A 336 -13.36 2.28 -25.83
C ILE A 336 -14.38 3.13 -26.57
N GLN A 337 -14.17 3.35 -27.87
CA GLN A 337 -15.09 4.09 -28.73
C GLN A 337 -16.19 3.20 -29.28
N ALA A 338 -15.82 1.98 -29.73
CA ALA A 338 -16.77 1.04 -30.28
C ALA A 338 -16.31 -0.41 -30.07
N VAL A 339 -17.31 -1.31 -29.99
CA VAL A 339 -17.15 -2.77 -30.01
C VAL A 339 -18.08 -3.31 -31.10
N ARG A 340 -17.52 -4.04 -32.09
CA ARG A 340 -18.26 -4.45 -33.30
C ARG A 340 -17.91 -5.89 -33.67
N THR A 341 -18.82 -6.58 -34.37
CA THR A 341 -18.58 -7.90 -34.97
C THR A 341 -17.86 -7.74 -36.29
N GLY A 342 -16.82 -8.51 -36.55
CA GLY A 342 -16.03 -8.48 -37.77
C GLY A 342 -15.24 -7.19 -37.96
N ASN A 343 -14.65 -7.04 -39.14
CA ASN A 343 -13.88 -5.85 -39.53
C ASN A 343 -14.75 -4.80 -40.27
N GLN A 344 -16.08 -4.99 -40.37
CA GLN A 344 -16.97 -4.08 -41.08
C GLN A 344 -17.03 -2.71 -40.37
N GLY A 345 -16.70 -1.65 -41.09
CA GLY A 345 -16.75 -0.27 -40.56
C GLY A 345 -15.53 0.12 -39.73
N ALA A 346 -14.54 -0.74 -39.52
CA ALA A 346 -13.20 -0.25 -39.28
C ALA A 346 -12.81 0.48 -40.57
N GLY A 347 -12.79 1.80 -40.56
CA GLY A 347 -12.22 2.57 -41.66
C GLY A 347 -10.87 1.94 -41.98
N SER A 348 -10.46 1.96 -43.28
CA SER A 348 -9.08 1.59 -43.65
C SER A 348 -8.16 2.10 -42.56
N PRO A 349 -7.10 1.35 -42.14
CA PRO A 349 -6.21 1.85 -41.06
C PRO A 349 -5.85 3.28 -41.43
N THR A 350 -6.63 4.22 -40.88
CA THR A 350 -6.53 5.61 -41.24
C THR A 350 -5.34 6.14 -40.46
N ASP A 351 -4.29 6.37 -41.23
CA ASP A 351 -3.20 7.28 -40.87
C ASP A 351 -2.61 7.13 -39.48
N GLY A 352 -1.85 6.02 -39.29
CA GLY A 352 -0.94 5.90 -38.16
C GLY A 352 -1.49 5.29 -36.85
N VAL A 353 -2.76 4.84 -36.79
CA VAL A 353 -3.30 4.14 -35.60
C VAL A 353 -2.72 2.73 -35.51
N PRO A 354 -2.06 2.35 -34.41
CA PRO A 354 -1.57 0.99 -34.21
C PRO A 354 -2.71 -0.03 -34.28
N VAL A 355 -2.44 -1.21 -34.88
CA VAL A 355 -3.41 -2.30 -35.01
C VAL A 355 -2.85 -3.58 -34.39
N ILE A 356 -3.56 -4.15 -33.44
CA ILE A 356 -3.32 -5.51 -32.93
C ILE A 356 -4.30 -6.47 -33.61
N ASN A 357 -3.80 -7.40 -34.41
CA ASN A 357 -4.61 -8.55 -34.83
C ASN A 357 -4.54 -9.62 -33.71
N ALA A 358 -5.64 -9.82 -33.02
CA ALA A 358 -5.71 -10.78 -31.92
C ALA A 358 -5.63 -12.24 -32.38
N ARG A 359 -5.84 -12.52 -33.67
CA ARG A 359 -5.79 -13.90 -34.26
C ARG A 359 -6.70 -14.90 -33.54
N GLY A 360 -7.88 -14.45 -33.11
CA GLY A 360 -8.85 -15.25 -32.38
C GLY A 360 -8.58 -15.39 -30.89
N ARG A 361 -7.49 -14.79 -30.36
CA ARG A 361 -7.16 -14.80 -28.92
C ARG A 361 -8.25 -14.13 -28.08
N PHE A 362 -8.25 -14.46 -26.79
CA PHE A 362 -9.27 -14.03 -25.86
C PHE A 362 -8.96 -12.61 -25.32
N LEU A 363 -9.88 -11.69 -25.59
CA LEU A 363 -9.83 -10.31 -25.12
C LEU A 363 -10.83 -10.09 -23.99
N MET A 364 -10.38 -9.56 -22.87
CA MET A 364 -11.20 -9.32 -21.70
C MET A 364 -10.77 -8.03 -20.97
N PRO A 365 -11.59 -7.50 -20.03
CA PRO A 365 -11.16 -6.40 -19.18
C PRO A 365 -9.87 -6.74 -18.45
N GLY A 366 -9.05 -5.72 -18.18
CA GLY A 366 -7.89 -5.86 -17.32
C GLY A 366 -8.30 -6.35 -15.93
N LEU A 367 -7.47 -7.20 -15.35
CA LEU A 367 -7.73 -7.80 -14.05
C LEU A 367 -7.70 -6.75 -12.94
N MET A 368 -8.52 -6.97 -11.92
CA MET A 368 -8.54 -6.22 -10.68
C MET A 368 -8.25 -7.14 -9.50
N ASP A 369 -7.23 -6.78 -8.70
CA ASP A 369 -7.01 -7.37 -7.39
C ASP A 369 -7.70 -6.51 -6.33
N ASN A 370 -8.72 -7.07 -5.65
CA ASN A 370 -9.52 -6.33 -4.67
C ASN A 370 -8.90 -6.32 -3.27
N HIS A 371 -7.71 -6.91 -3.08
CA HIS A 371 -7.05 -6.99 -1.79
C HIS A 371 -5.54 -7.17 -1.98
N TYR A 372 -4.88 -6.10 -2.37
CA TYR A 372 -3.42 -6.08 -2.57
C TYR A 372 -2.81 -4.91 -1.81
N HIS A 373 -1.93 -5.19 -0.85
CA HIS A 373 -1.20 -4.17 -0.12
C HIS A 373 -0.03 -3.66 -0.97
N TYR A 374 -0.08 -2.39 -1.36
CA TYR A 374 0.91 -1.79 -2.26
C TYR A 374 2.05 -1.16 -1.45
N TRP A 375 3.05 -1.98 -1.13
CA TRP A 375 4.14 -1.60 -0.22
C TRP A 375 5.30 -0.88 -0.91
N SER A 376 5.50 -1.09 -2.20
CA SER A 376 6.63 -0.55 -2.93
C SER A 376 6.20 0.16 -4.21
N PRO A 377 6.78 1.32 -4.55
CA PRO A 377 6.49 2.04 -5.79
C PRO A 377 6.81 1.22 -7.04
N PHE A 378 7.55 0.10 -6.91
CA PHE A 378 7.98 -0.75 -8.02
C PHE A 378 7.16 -2.04 -8.17
N ASP A 379 6.24 -2.33 -7.26
CA ASP A 379 5.33 -3.48 -7.38
C ASP A 379 4.44 -3.37 -8.62
N GLY A 380 4.16 -2.13 -9.03
CA GLY A 380 3.27 -1.84 -10.13
C GLY A 380 3.68 -2.44 -11.48
N ALA A 381 4.98 -2.51 -11.78
CA ALA A 381 5.46 -3.09 -13.02
C ALA A 381 5.20 -4.61 -13.08
N GLU A 382 5.34 -5.30 -11.96
CA GLU A 382 5.05 -6.72 -11.85
C GLU A 382 3.55 -6.99 -11.97
N LEU A 383 2.72 -6.22 -11.26
CA LEU A 383 1.26 -6.31 -11.32
C LEU A 383 0.76 -6.11 -12.76
N ILE A 384 1.26 -5.09 -13.45
CA ILE A 384 0.94 -4.86 -14.87
C ILE A 384 1.34 -6.06 -15.73
N SER A 385 2.52 -6.65 -15.54
CA SER A 385 2.94 -7.83 -16.30
C SER A 385 2.04 -9.04 -16.10
N ARG A 386 1.32 -9.10 -14.98
CA ARG A 386 0.30 -10.10 -14.64
C ARG A 386 -1.11 -9.71 -15.09
N GLY A 387 -1.26 -8.65 -15.89
CA GLY A 387 -2.56 -8.19 -16.39
C GLY A 387 -3.42 -7.46 -15.37
N ILE A 388 -2.90 -7.18 -14.18
CA ILE A 388 -3.60 -6.45 -13.14
C ILE A 388 -3.49 -4.95 -13.45
N THR A 389 -4.60 -4.38 -13.90
CA THR A 389 -4.68 -2.95 -14.29
C THR A 389 -5.26 -2.07 -13.19
N THR A 390 -5.84 -2.68 -12.18
CA THR A 390 -6.49 -2.00 -11.06
C THR A 390 -6.27 -2.81 -9.79
N ILE A 391 -6.05 -2.13 -8.65
CA ILE A 391 -6.03 -2.73 -7.33
C ILE A 391 -6.89 -1.94 -6.35
N ARG A 392 -7.38 -2.61 -5.33
CA ARG A 392 -7.79 -1.98 -4.08
C ARG A 392 -6.73 -2.30 -3.03
N ASP A 393 -6.13 -1.24 -2.48
CA ASP A 393 -5.20 -1.33 -1.36
C ASP A 393 -6.00 -1.21 -0.05
N PRO A 394 -6.18 -2.33 0.69
CA PRO A 394 -7.08 -2.35 1.85
C PRO A 394 -6.42 -1.91 3.15
N GLY A 395 -5.18 -1.47 3.13
CA GLY A 395 -4.51 -1.00 4.35
C GLY A 395 -3.09 -0.54 4.10
N ALA A 396 -2.87 0.78 4.18
CA ALA A 396 -1.57 1.41 4.03
C ALA A 396 -1.55 2.76 4.76
N GLU A 397 -0.37 3.31 4.94
CA GLU A 397 -0.24 4.72 5.32
C GLU A 397 -0.85 5.61 4.24
N VAL A 398 -1.71 6.56 4.66
CA VAL A 398 -2.47 7.38 3.72
C VAL A 398 -1.57 8.16 2.78
N SER A 399 -0.54 8.84 3.32
CA SER A 399 0.37 9.66 2.51
C SER A 399 1.06 8.83 1.45
N SER A 400 1.56 7.65 1.80
CA SER A 400 2.24 6.73 0.88
C SER A 400 1.30 6.23 -0.21
N SER A 401 0.13 5.68 0.15
CA SER A 401 -0.79 5.09 -0.82
C SER A 401 -1.42 6.12 -1.76
N VAL A 402 -1.75 7.32 -1.26
CA VAL A 402 -2.27 8.41 -2.10
C VAL A 402 -1.16 8.99 -2.99
N ASN A 403 0.08 9.10 -2.49
CA ASN A 403 1.21 9.53 -3.32
C ASN A 403 1.53 8.52 -4.43
N PHE A 404 1.50 7.20 -4.16
CA PHE A 404 1.64 6.18 -5.19
C PHE A 404 0.53 6.25 -6.24
N LYS A 405 -0.73 6.35 -5.80
CA LYS A 405 -1.89 6.52 -6.68
C LYS A 405 -1.70 7.70 -7.62
N GLU A 406 -1.29 8.85 -7.11
CA GLU A 406 -1.07 10.07 -7.87
C GLU A 406 0.15 9.95 -8.81
N ALA A 407 1.27 9.41 -8.32
CA ALA A 407 2.47 9.21 -9.13
C ALA A 407 2.21 8.26 -10.32
N ILE A 408 1.42 7.19 -10.12
CA ILE A 408 1.00 6.30 -11.22
C ILE A 408 0.06 7.04 -12.18
N HIS A 409 -0.90 7.83 -11.66
CA HIS A 409 -1.81 8.61 -12.49
C HIS A 409 -1.05 9.61 -13.38
N LEU A 410 -0.03 10.27 -12.83
CA LEU A 410 0.82 11.21 -13.55
C LEU A 410 1.88 10.52 -14.44
N GLY A 411 2.00 9.19 -14.38
CA GLY A 411 2.98 8.43 -15.17
C GLY A 411 4.43 8.56 -14.67
N LEU A 412 4.62 8.98 -13.43
CA LEU A 412 5.95 9.07 -12.79
C LEU A 412 6.53 7.68 -12.50
N ILE A 413 5.67 6.73 -12.15
CA ILE A 413 6.00 5.31 -11.95
C ILE A 413 4.97 4.45 -12.70
N PRO A 414 5.37 3.24 -13.18
CA PRO A 414 4.44 2.30 -13.78
C PRO A 414 3.57 1.63 -12.71
N GLY A 415 2.29 1.36 -13.01
CA GLY A 415 1.45 0.61 -12.08
C GLY A 415 -0.02 0.55 -12.48
N PRO A 416 -0.81 -0.27 -11.73
CA PRO A 416 -2.25 -0.32 -11.83
C PRO A 416 -2.89 0.97 -11.28
N ASP A 417 -4.17 1.19 -11.54
CA ASP A 417 -4.92 2.20 -10.81
C ASP A 417 -5.12 1.75 -9.37
N ILE A 418 -4.78 2.60 -8.40
CA ILE A 418 -4.91 2.29 -6.97
C ILE A 418 -6.18 2.94 -6.42
N TYR A 419 -7.02 2.14 -5.74
CA TYR A 419 -8.11 2.57 -4.88
C TYR A 419 -7.74 2.24 -3.45
N THR A 420 -7.44 3.25 -2.63
CA THR A 420 -6.91 3.05 -1.28
C THR A 420 -7.97 3.17 -0.19
N CYS A 421 -7.83 2.33 0.85
CA CYS A 421 -8.59 2.44 2.10
C CYS A 421 -7.91 3.36 3.12
N GLY A 422 -6.63 3.72 2.90
CA GLY A 422 -5.84 4.33 3.95
C GLY A 422 -5.56 3.35 5.10
N PRO A 423 -5.46 3.82 6.36
CA PRO A 423 -5.10 2.99 7.49
C PRO A 423 -6.19 1.98 7.84
N LEU A 424 -5.80 0.93 8.55
CA LEU A 424 -6.74 0.02 9.20
C LEU A 424 -7.39 0.74 10.39
N ILE A 425 -8.71 0.77 10.45
CA ILE A 425 -9.42 1.29 11.63
C ILE A 425 -9.67 0.12 12.57
N ASP A 426 -8.93 0.07 13.67
CA ASP A 426 -9.00 -1.03 14.63
C ASP A 426 -9.43 -0.56 16.03
N GLY A 427 -9.67 -1.51 16.91
CA GLY A 427 -9.88 -1.25 18.33
C GLY A 427 -8.57 -1.12 19.11
N LEU A 428 -8.67 -0.77 20.39
CA LEU A 428 -7.53 -0.60 21.28
C LEU A 428 -6.65 -1.86 21.29
N GLY A 429 -5.34 -1.67 21.13
CA GLY A 429 -4.37 -2.74 21.01
C GLY A 429 -4.28 -3.32 19.59
N GLY A 430 -4.47 -2.48 18.59
CA GLY A 430 -4.50 -2.82 17.17
C GLY A 430 -3.41 -3.79 16.73
N TYR A 431 -3.73 -4.59 15.73
CA TYR A 431 -2.86 -5.69 15.31
C TYR A 431 -1.63 -5.23 14.52
N HIS A 432 -1.76 -4.13 13.77
CA HIS A 432 -0.72 -3.58 12.91
C HIS A 432 -0.37 -2.14 13.30
N PRO A 433 0.33 -1.90 14.39
CA PRO A 433 0.52 -0.55 14.95
C PRO A 433 1.14 0.47 13.95
N LYS A 434 1.84 0.03 12.91
CA LYS A 434 2.37 0.90 11.84
C LYS A 434 1.27 1.50 10.97
N VAL A 435 0.23 0.74 10.66
CA VAL A 435 -0.82 1.10 9.70
C VAL A 435 -2.20 1.17 10.33
N ASP A 436 -2.32 0.96 11.64
CA ASP A 436 -3.59 1.05 12.35
C ASP A 436 -3.85 2.48 12.85
N VAL A 437 -5.13 2.83 12.88
CA VAL A 437 -5.66 3.93 13.69
C VAL A 437 -6.67 3.35 14.66
N GLU A 438 -6.35 3.41 15.93
CA GLU A 438 -7.18 2.82 16.97
C GLU A 438 -8.32 3.74 17.37
N LEU A 439 -9.53 3.16 17.50
CA LEU A 439 -10.71 3.79 18.07
C LEU A 439 -11.17 3.01 19.30
N ASN A 440 -11.20 3.65 20.44
CA ASN A 440 -11.70 3.07 21.70
C ASN A 440 -13.15 3.49 22.04
N GLY A 441 -13.70 4.47 21.30
CA GLY A 441 -15.08 4.93 21.43
C GLY A 441 -15.67 5.48 20.12
N PRO A 442 -17.02 5.54 20.01
CA PRO A 442 -17.69 5.96 18.77
C PRO A 442 -17.61 7.47 18.51
N GLU A 443 -17.25 8.27 19.50
CA GLU A 443 -17.26 9.75 19.44
C GLU A 443 -16.22 10.31 18.47
N ALA A 444 -15.08 9.64 18.31
CA ALA A 444 -14.02 10.05 17.38
C ALA A 444 -14.24 9.57 15.94
N ALA A 445 -15.12 8.59 15.72
CA ALA A 445 -15.30 7.95 14.42
C ALA A 445 -15.62 8.97 13.30
N ALA A 446 -16.52 9.92 13.58
CA ALA A 446 -16.91 10.91 12.57
C ALA A 446 -15.77 11.86 12.18
N ALA A 447 -14.95 12.28 13.13
CA ALA A 447 -13.80 13.14 12.86
C ALA A 447 -12.74 12.41 12.03
N LEU A 448 -12.42 11.17 12.41
CA LEU A 448 -11.48 10.31 11.69
C LEU A 448 -11.92 10.08 10.25
N VAL A 449 -13.17 9.64 10.03
CA VAL A 449 -13.68 9.34 8.69
C VAL A 449 -13.61 10.56 7.78
N ARG A 450 -14.01 11.75 8.28
CA ARG A 450 -13.90 12.99 7.51
C ARG A 450 -12.45 13.36 7.19
N ALA A 451 -11.53 13.17 8.14
CA ALA A 451 -10.11 13.41 7.93
C ALA A 451 -9.54 12.49 6.85
N LEU A 452 -9.86 11.19 6.89
CA LEU A 452 -9.44 10.23 5.87
C LEU A 452 -10.01 10.57 4.49
N LYS A 453 -11.30 10.96 4.42
CA LYS A 453 -11.93 11.41 3.17
C LYS A 453 -11.23 12.62 2.59
N ALA A 454 -10.89 13.59 3.41
CA ALA A 454 -10.17 14.80 2.98
C ALA A 454 -8.77 14.48 2.44
N GLN A 455 -8.13 13.42 2.93
CA GLN A 455 -6.82 12.96 2.46
C GLN A 455 -6.88 12.16 1.15
N GLY A 456 -8.06 11.82 0.63
CA GLY A 456 -8.23 11.22 -0.68
C GLY A 456 -8.38 9.69 -0.71
N VAL A 457 -8.76 9.05 0.41
CA VAL A 457 -9.11 7.62 0.42
C VAL A 457 -10.40 7.37 -0.38
N ASP A 458 -10.50 6.19 -0.99
CA ASP A 458 -11.61 5.78 -1.84
C ASP A 458 -12.64 4.90 -1.10
N SER A 459 -12.22 4.26 -0.02
CA SER A 459 -13.02 3.38 0.84
C SER A 459 -12.39 3.29 2.22
N LEU A 460 -12.99 2.58 3.16
CA LEU A 460 -12.41 2.35 4.49
C LEU A 460 -12.24 0.86 4.77
N LYS A 461 -11.21 0.52 5.54
CA LYS A 461 -10.98 -0.82 6.07
C LYS A 461 -11.11 -0.80 7.58
N VAL A 462 -12.05 -1.58 8.11
CA VAL A 462 -12.18 -1.85 9.56
C VAL A 462 -11.53 -3.18 9.89
N TYR A 463 -11.05 -3.31 11.15
CA TYR A 463 -10.28 -4.46 11.56
C TYR A 463 -10.87 -5.16 12.78
N PHE A 464 -10.28 -6.27 13.24
CA PHE A 464 -10.99 -7.25 14.07
C PHE A 464 -11.15 -6.90 15.56
N LEU A 465 -10.42 -5.93 16.11
CA LEU A 465 -10.60 -5.51 17.50
C LEU A 465 -11.66 -4.42 17.67
N LEU A 466 -12.28 -3.96 16.58
CA LEU A 466 -13.30 -2.92 16.63
C LEU A 466 -14.59 -3.43 17.27
N ASN A 467 -15.08 -2.71 18.29
CA ASN A 467 -16.36 -3.02 18.94
C ASN A 467 -17.56 -2.72 18.02
N PRO A 468 -18.68 -3.44 18.14
CA PRO A 468 -19.87 -3.23 17.30
C PRO A 468 -20.42 -1.80 17.32
N GLU A 469 -20.30 -1.09 18.44
CA GLU A 469 -20.77 0.29 18.58
C GLU A 469 -19.91 1.25 17.77
N VAL A 470 -18.58 1.11 17.86
CA VAL A 470 -17.61 1.90 17.09
C VAL A 470 -17.74 1.58 15.60
N LEU A 471 -17.88 0.31 15.24
CA LEU A 471 -18.12 -0.11 13.86
C LEU A 471 -19.36 0.58 13.26
N ARG A 472 -20.49 0.60 13.98
CA ARG A 472 -21.70 1.30 13.52
C ARG A 472 -21.48 2.78 13.30
N ALA A 473 -20.71 3.43 14.18
CA ALA A 473 -20.38 4.85 14.06
C ALA A 473 -19.50 5.14 12.84
N VAL A 474 -18.48 4.30 12.60
CA VAL A 474 -17.61 4.40 11.41
C VAL A 474 -18.42 4.21 10.13
N ILE A 475 -19.22 3.15 10.01
CA ILE A 475 -20.06 2.87 8.82
C ILE A 475 -21.01 4.01 8.55
N LYS A 476 -21.71 4.51 9.58
CA LYS A 476 -22.67 5.62 9.45
C LYS A 476 -22.02 6.87 8.85
N GLU A 477 -20.88 7.28 9.36
CA GLU A 477 -20.17 8.46 8.83
C GLU A 477 -19.57 8.19 7.46
N ALA A 478 -18.98 7.00 7.24
CA ALA A 478 -18.43 6.61 5.94
C ALA A 478 -19.48 6.72 4.82
N HIS A 479 -20.69 6.19 5.05
CA HIS A 479 -21.79 6.31 4.10
C HIS A 479 -22.24 7.77 3.89
N ALA A 480 -22.24 8.59 4.94
CA ALA A 480 -22.52 10.02 4.80
C ALA A 480 -21.48 10.75 3.95
N GLN A 481 -20.23 10.26 3.93
CA GLN A 481 -19.14 10.78 3.09
C GLN A 481 -19.04 10.06 1.72
N GLY A 482 -19.93 9.13 1.41
CA GLY A 482 -19.92 8.33 0.17
C GLY A 482 -18.75 7.36 0.07
N LEU A 483 -18.26 6.84 1.20
CA LEU A 483 -17.19 5.85 1.28
C LEU A 483 -17.77 4.47 1.60
N PRO A 484 -17.54 3.45 0.77
CA PRO A 484 -17.84 2.07 1.15
C PRO A 484 -16.86 1.59 2.22
N VAL A 485 -17.33 0.67 3.07
CA VAL A 485 -16.56 0.08 4.19
C VAL A 485 -16.37 -1.41 3.98
N THR A 486 -15.15 -1.88 4.04
CA THR A 486 -14.81 -3.31 4.05
C THR A 486 -14.15 -3.70 5.36
N GLY A 487 -14.15 -4.99 5.73
CA GLY A 487 -13.59 -5.36 7.02
C GLY A 487 -13.02 -6.76 7.14
N HIS A 488 -11.91 -6.84 7.91
CA HIS A 488 -11.41 -8.06 8.49
C HIS A 488 -12.07 -8.26 9.86
N ILE A 489 -13.29 -8.78 9.85
CA ILE A 489 -14.17 -8.90 11.02
C ILE A 489 -14.20 -10.35 11.50
N GLY A 490 -14.64 -10.61 12.72
CA GLY A 490 -14.89 -11.95 13.23
C GLY A 490 -14.28 -12.25 14.60
N VAL A 491 -13.64 -11.27 15.24
CA VAL A 491 -13.13 -11.41 16.60
C VAL A 491 -14.06 -10.71 17.60
N ARG A 492 -14.06 -9.37 17.69
CA ARG A 492 -14.97 -8.65 18.59
C ARG A 492 -16.36 -8.45 18.00
N THR A 493 -16.44 -8.21 16.71
CA THR A 493 -17.70 -8.07 15.96
C THR A 493 -17.87 -9.26 15.02
N GLY A 494 -19.01 -9.93 15.07
CA GLY A 494 -19.37 -11.01 14.15
C GLY A 494 -19.81 -10.48 12.78
N TRP A 495 -19.87 -11.38 11.79
CA TRP A 495 -20.31 -11.02 10.44
C TRP A 495 -21.78 -10.59 10.43
N ARG A 496 -22.67 -11.25 11.19
CA ARG A 496 -24.09 -10.86 11.28
C ARG A 496 -24.23 -9.44 11.81
N GLU A 497 -23.54 -9.12 12.90
CA GLU A 497 -23.56 -7.77 13.49
C GLU A 497 -23.04 -6.72 12.52
N ALA A 498 -21.96 -7.02 11.76
CA ALA A 498 -21.40 -6.11 10.77
C ALA A 498 -22.34 -5.91 9.57
N LEU A 499 -22.96 -6.98 9.06
CA LEU A 499 -23.96 -6.93 7.99
C LEU A 499 -25.20 -6.13 8.40
N GLU A 500 -25.66 -6.29 9.63
CA GLU A 500 -26.76 -5.52 10.19
C GLU A 500 -26.39 -4.04 10.39
N ALA A 501 -25.14 -3.77 10.73
CA ALA A 501 -24.59 -2.41 10.80
C ALA A 501 -24.46 -1.74 9.42
N GLY A 502 -24.51 -2.52 8.32
CA GLY A 502 -24.47 -2.01 6.95
C GLY A 502 -23.09 -2.02 6.33
N ILE A 503 -22.18 -2.91 6.73
CA ILE A 503 -20.88 -3.05 6.08
C ILE A 503 -21.04 -3.44 4.60
N ASP A 504 -20.20 -2.86 3.71
CA ASP A 504 -20.31 -3.06 2.26
C ASP A 504 -19.44 -4.21 1.76
N GLY A 505 -18.42 -4.63 2.53
CA GLY A 505 -17.51 -5.69 2.14
C GLY A 505 -17.02 -6.53 3.30
N LEU A 506 -16.85 -7.84 3.08
CA LEU A 506 -16.27 -8.77 4.04
C LEU A 506 -14.97 -9.34 3.43
N ASN A 507 -13.88 -9.23 4.18
CA ASN A 507 -12.58 -9.77 3.79
C ASN A 507 -12.28 -11.04 4.57
N HIS A 508 -11.57 -11.96 3.92
CA HIS A 508 -11.17 -13.26 4.46
C HIS A 508 -12.37 -14.17 4.77
N ILE A 509 -12.13 -15.28 5.46
CA ILE A 509 -13.18 -16.22 5.84
C ILE A 509 -13.10 -16.45 7.35
N ARG A 510 -13.48 -15.42 8.13
CA ARG A 510 -13.39 -15.40 9.60
C ARG A 510 -14.79 -15.35 10.24
N VAL A 511 -15.45 -16.49 10.24
CA VAL A 511 -16.87 -16.59 10.71
C VAL A 511 -17.00 -17.13 12.15
N TRP A 512 -15.95 -17.08 12.93
CA TRP A 512 -15.87 -17.73 14.25
C TRP A 512 -16.96 -17.27 15.21
N LYS A 513 -17.12 -15.97 15.34
CA LYS A 513 -18.11 -15.41 16.29
C LYS A 513 -19.54 -15.78 15.96
N ASP A 514 -19.82 -16.09 14.70
CA ASP A 514 -21.16 -16.43 14.24
C ASP A 514 -21.53 -17.91 14.45
N PHE A 515 -20.52 -18.81 14.52
CA PHE A 515 -20.73 -20.26 14.52
C PHE A 515 -20.12 -21.01 15.67
N LEU A 516 -19.12 -20.44 16.35
CA LEU A 516 -18.48 -21.11 17.47
C LEU A 516 -19.04 -20.66 18.81
N PRO A 517 -19.21 -21.58 19.77
CA PRO A 517 -19.56 -21.23 21.13
C PRO A 517 -18.45 -20.38 21.79
N LEU A 518 -18.81 -19.56 22.77
CA LEU A 518 -17.94 -18.54 23.35
C LEU A 518 -16.61 -19.11 23.86
N GLU A 519 -16.62 -20.30 24.44
CA GLU A 519 -15.42 -20.99 24.93
C GLU A 519 -14.44 -21.44 23.85
N LYS A 520 -14.89 -21.51 22.60
CA LYS A 520 -14.06 -21.83 21.41
C LYS A 520 -13.68 -20.60 20.60
N GLN A 521 -14.29 -19.43 20.90
CA GLN A 521 -13.92 -18.19 20.22
C GLN A 521 -12.54 -17.71 20.69
N PRO A 522 -11.77 -17.04 19.83
CA PRO A 522 -10.54 -16.39 20.25
C PRO A 522 -10.83 -15.44 21.41
N GLN A 523 -10.24 -15.71 22.57
CA GLN A 523 -10.36 -14.83 23.72
C GLN A 523 -9.47 -13.62 23.50
N GLY A 524 -10.05 -12.43 23.63
CA GLY A 524 -9.43 -11.15 23.25
C GLY A 524 -8.39 -10.62 24.26
N ASP A 525 -7.48 -11.46 24.76
CA ASP A 525 -6.34 -10.97 25.51
C ASP A 525 -5.18 -10.70 24.56
N ASN A 526 -4.70 -9.46 24.53
CA ASN A 526 -3.60 -9.01 23.67
C ASN A 526 -2.30 -9.80 23.85
N GLU A 527 -2.13 -10.54 24.94
CA GLU A 527 -0.98 -11.41 25.17
C GLU A 527 -0.97 -12.68 24.33
N SER A 528 -2.12 -13.11 23.79
CA SER A 528 -2.24 -14.34 22.96
C SER A 528 -2.26 -14.07 21.45
N LEU A 529 -2.26 -12.83 21.01
CA LEU A 529 -2.18 -12.43 19.60
C LEU A 529 -0.73 -12.31 19.10
N ASP A 530 0.22 -12.75 19.92
CA ASP A 530 1.63 -12.83 19.56
C ASP A 530 1.85 -13.95 18.52
N GLY A 531 1.86 -13.54 17.28
CA GLY A 531 2.39 -14.32 16.19
C GLY A 531 1.43 -15.24 15.45
N SER A 532 1.61 -15.26 14.15
CA SER A 532 0.95 -16.11 13.16
C SER A 532 0.87 -17.61 13.50
N VAL A 533 1.73 -18.10 14.38
CA VAL A 533 1.82 -19.53 14.77
C VAL A 533 0.61 -20.00 15.58
N HIS A 534 -0.05 -19.13 16.34
CA HIS A 534 -1.20 -19.52 17.16
C HIS A 534 -2.56 -19.36 16.45
N LEU A 535 -2.65 -18.51 15.43
CA LEU A 535 -3.89 -18.33 14.66
C LEU A 535 -4.15 -19.52 13.71
N ILE A 536 -3.11 -20.13 13.14
CA ILE A 536 -3.25 -21.21 12.17
C ILE A 536 -3.91 -22.47 12.76
N PRO A 537 -3.48 -23.03 13.90
CA PRO A 537 -4.16 -24.16 14.52
C PRO A 537 -5.60 -23.88 14.94
N ARG A 538 -5.90 -22.63 15.39
CA ARG A 538 -7.28 -22.22 15.74
C ARG A 538 -8.17 -22.17 14.51
N MET A 539 -7.70 -21.60 13.38
CA MET A 539 -8.48 -21.57 12.13
C MET A 539 -8.89 -22.98 11.66
N GLN A 540 -7.99 -23.93 11.77
CA GLN A 540 -8.30 -25.34 11.46
C GLN A 540 -9.39 -25.89 12.37
N ALA A 541 -9.23 -25.73 13.68
CA ALA A 541 -10.21 -26.21 14.66
C ALA A 541 -11.60 -25.56 14.43
N ASP A 542 -11.61 -24.26 14.12
CA ASP A 542 -12.82 -23.49 13.91
C ASP A 542 -13.61 -24.01 12.72
N TRP A 543 -12.99 -24.24 11.58
CA TRP A 543 -13.67 -24.75 10.39
C TRP A 543 -14.04 -26.23 10.47
N SER A 544 -13.35 -27.03 11.28
CA SER A 544 -13.72 -28.45 11.49
C SER A 544 -15.10 -28.58 12.16
N ASP A 545 -15.44 -27.64 13.05
CA ASP A 545 -16.71 -27.62 13.79
C ASP A 545 -17.86 -26.93 13.02
N ILE A 546 -17.60 -26.26 11.88
CA ILE A 546 -18.62 -25.57 11.10
C ILE A 546 -19.32 -26.55 10.15
N ASP A 547 -20.65 -26.66 10.30
CA ASP A 547 -21.51 -27.37 9.35
C ASP A 547 -21.83 -26.45 8.17
N THR A 548 -21.11 -26.65 7.07
CA THR A 548 -21.30 -25.85 5.84
C THR A 548 -22.65 -26.12 5.14
N ASP A 549 -23.36 -27.19 5.49
CA ASP A 549 -24.69 -27.54 4.97
C ASP A 549 -25.83 -27.14 5.92
N GLY A 550 -25.46 -26.66 7.11
CA GLY A 550 -26.40 -26.26 8.15
C GLY A 550 -27.19 -24.98 7.84
N THR A 551 -28.35 -24.87 8.48
CA THR A 551 -29.25 -23.70 8.34
C THR A 551 -28.62 -22.39 8.77
N GLY A 552 -27.64 -22.42 9.70
CA GLY A 552 -26.91 -21.25 10.15
C GLY A 552 -26.08 -20.63 9.02
N VAL A 553 -25.35 -21.47 8.26
CA VAL A 553 -24.55 -21.02 7.10
C VAL A 553 -25.48 -20.51 6.00
N ALA A 554 -26.54 -21.24 5.67
CA ALA A 554 -27.53 -20.80 4.68
C ALA A 554 -28.15 -19.44 5.05
N SER A 555 -28.51 -19.23 6.31
CA SER A 555 -29.05 -17.95 6.82
C SER A 555 -28.03 -16.81 6.75
N LEU A 556 -26.73 -17.07 7.00
CA LEU A 556 -25.69 -16.04 6.86
C LEU A 556 -25.50 -15.65 5.38
N ILE A 557 -25.43 -16.62 4.48
CA ILE A 557 -25.29 -16.38 3.04
C ILE A 557 -26.49 -15.57 2.51
N GLU A 558 -27.72 -15.88 2.94
CA GLU A 558 -28.90 -15.11 2.55
C GLU A 558 -28.84 -13.66 3.07
N LEU A 559 -28.34 -13.47 4.30
CA LEU A 559 -28.11 -12.13 4.84
C LEU A 559 -27.04 -11.37 4.01
N MET A 560 -25.92 -12.00 3.67
CA MET A 560 -24.88 -11.41 2.80
C MET A 560 -25.49 -10.96 1.46
N LYS A 561 -26.28 -11.82 0.82
CA LYS A 561 -26.98 -11.51 -0.43
C LYS A 561 -27.95 -10.35 -0.27
N SER A 562 -28.81 -10.39 0.76
CA SER A 562 -29.83 -9.36 1.00
C SER A 562 -29.23 -7.97 1.25
N LYS A 563 -28.02 -7.92 1.80
CA LYS A 563 -27.23 -6.71 2.04
C LYS A 563 -26.41 -6.29 0.84
N ASN A 564 -26.37 -7.07 -0.25
CA ASN A 564 -25.58 -6.84 -1.45
C ASN A 564 -24.09 -6.62 -1.13
N VAL A 565 -23.56 -7.35 -0.14
CA VAL A 565 -22.17 -7.20 0.31
C VAL A 565 -21.18 -7.78 -0.71
N GLY A 566 -20.04 -7.14 -0.89
CA GLY A 566 -18.91 -7.71 -1.59
C GLY A 566 -18.16 -8.70 -0.70
N PHE A 567 -17.89 -9.90 -1.20
CA PHE A 567 -17.19 -10.93 -0.46
C PHE A 567 -15.84 -11.22 -1.11
N ASP A 568 -14.77 -10.94 -0.38
CA ASP A 568 -13.38 -11.09 -0.76
C ASP A 568 -12.71 -12.10 0.18
N PRO A 569 -12.79 -13.41 -0.12
CA PRO A 569 -12.38 -14.48 0.79
C PRO A 569 -10.88 -14.64 0.97
N THR A 570 -10.05 -14.16 0.03
CA THR A 570 -8.60 -14.43 0.00
C THR A 570 -8.29 -15.90 0.25
N LEU A 571 -8.94 -16.77 -0.53
CA LEU A 571 -8.95 -18.22 -0.30
C LEU A 571 -7.58 -18.86 -0.50
N SER A 572 -6.78 -18.34 -1.45
CA SER A 572 -5.49 -18.91 -1.81
C SER A 572 -4.47 -18.89 -0.68
N ILE A 573 -4.46 -17.85 0.16
CA ILE A 573 -3.54 -17.76 1.31
C ILE A 573 -3.87 -18.77 2.42
N GLN A 574 -5.09 -19.30 2.42
CA GLN A 574 -5.51 -20.34 3.36
C GLN A 574 -5.12 -21.76 2.87
N ARG A 575 -4.61 -21.89 1.64
CA ARG A 575 -4.26 -23.20 1.05
C ARG A 575 -3.07 -23.82 1.77
N PRO A 576 -3.20 -25.03 2.31
CA PRO A 576 -2.10 -25.71 2.98
C PRO A 576 -0.91 -25.94 2.05
N SER A 577 0.27 -25.45 2.45
CA SER A 577 1.48 -25.59 1.64
C SER A 577 2.18 -26.95 1.85
N PRO A 578 2.99 -27.41 0.88
CA PRO A 578 3.84 -28.58 1.06
C PRO A 578 4.81 -28.47 2.25
N GLU A 579 5.23 -27.24 2.57
CA GLU A 579 6.10 -26.94 3.70
C GLU A 579 5.36 -27.16 5.03
N MET A 580 4.10 -26.72 5.13
CA MET A 580 3.24 -27.01 6.29
C MET A 580 3.10 -28.49 6.55
N ARG A 581 2.96 -29.32 5.50
CA ARG A 581 2.91 -30.78 5.63
C ARG A 581 4.15 -31.36 6.29
N LYS A 582 5.33 -30.79 5.99
CA LYS A 582 6.60 -31.23 6.59
C LYS A 582 6.72 -30.80 8.05
N GLN A 583 6.17 -29.66 8.41
CA GLN A 583 6.26 -29.09 9.76
C GLN A 583 5.25 -29.69 10.73
N LEU A 584 4.02 -29.93 10.28
CA LEU A 584 2.88 -30.28 11.13
C LEU A 584 2.63 -31.78 11.24
N GLY A 585 3.18 -32.62 10.35
CA GLY A 585 2.84 -34.03 10.23
C GLY A 585 1.49 -34.27 9.51
N MET A 586 1.22 -35.57 9.25
CA MET A 586 0.11 -35.97 8.34
C MET A 586 -1.28 -35.66 8.91
N ASP A 587 -1.50 -35.88 10.21
CA ASP A 587 -2.85 -35.73 10.80
C ASP A 587 -3.27 -34.26 10.91
N GLN A 588 -2.37 -33.40 11.39
CA GLN A 588 -2.64 -31.96 11.42
C GLN A 588 -2.82 -31.37 10.01
N TYR A 589 -1.96 -31.78 9.07
CA TYR A 589 -2.10 -31.34 7.68
C TYR A 589 -3.44 -31.75 7.05
N ALA A 590 -3.93 -32.96 7.35
CA ALA A 590 -5.24 -33.42 6.88
C ALA A 590 -6.38 -32.53 7.41
N GLY A 591 -6.31 -32.11 8.66
CA GLY A 591 -7.29 -31.18 9.24
C GLY A 591 -7.27 -29.79 8.59
N PHE A 592 -6.06 -29.26 8.27
CA PHE A 592 -5.95 -28.00 7.50
C PHE A 592 -6.56 -28.14 6.10
N LEU A 593 -6.32 -29.26 5.44
CA LEU A 593 -6.89 -29.52 4.13
C LEU A 593 -8.43 -29.61 4.19
N GLU A 594 -8.98 -30.26 5.19
CA GLU A 594 -10.44 -30.32 5.41
C GLU A 594 -11.02 -28.91 5.66
N ALA A 595 -10.40 -28.12 6.52
CA ALA A 595 -10.80 -26.74 6.79
C ALA A 595 -10.80 -25.91 5.51
N TYR A 596 -9.73 -25.98 4.72
CA TYR A 596 -9.64 -25.30 3.42
C TYR A 596 -10.74 -25.73 2.44
N GLN A 597 -11.05 -27.03 2.37
CA GLN A 597 -12.15 -27.53 1.54
C GLN A 597 -13.52 -27.01 2.02
N LYS A 598 -13.73 -26.90 3.34
CA LYS A 598 -14.97 -26.30 3.91
C LYS A 598 -15.07 -24.82 3.57
N MET A 599 -13.96 -24.06 3.64
CA MET A 599 -13.90 -22.66 3.20
C MET A 599 -14.28 -22.55 1.73
N GLY A 600 -13.70 -23.37 0.86
CA GLY A 600 -14.04 -23.41 -0.56
C GLY A 600 -15.51 -23.70 -0.82
N ARG A 601 -16.11 -24.68 -0.09
CA ARG A 601 -17.57 -24.95 -0.17
C ARG A 601 -18.41 -23.75 0.24
N PHE A 602 -17.99 -23.02 1.27
CA PHE A 602 -18.69 -21.78 1.68
C PHE A 602 -18.63 -20.72 0.57
N VAL A 603 -17.47 -20.50 -0.04
CA VAL A 603 -17.28 -19.54 -1.16
C VAL A 603 -18.19 -19.91 -2.33
N SER A 604 -18.16 -21.17 -2.75
CA SER A 604 -19.01 -21.65 -3.86
C SER A 604 -20.50 -21.52 -3.56
N LYS A 605 -20.95 -21.82 -2.33
CA LYS A 605 -22.33 -21.64 -1.91
C LYS A 605 -22.76 -20.17 -1.89
N ALA A 606 -21.90 -19.28 -1.41
CA ALA A 606 -22.16 -17.85 -1.39
C ALA A 606 -22.32 -17.29 -2.81
N GLU A 607 -21.41 -17.65 -3.72
CA GLU A 607 -21.50 -17.25 -5.13
C GLU A 607 -22.76 -17.80 -5.80
N ASN A 608 -23.03 -19.09 -5.69
CA ASN A 608 -24.23 -19.72 -6.26
C ASN A 608 -25.53 -19.13 -5.71
N ALA A 609 -25.53 -18.63 -4.49
CA ALA A 609 -26.68 -17.91 -3.91
C ALA A 609 -26.82 -16.49 -4.47
N GLY A 610 -25.80 -15.95 -5.15
CA GLY A 610 -25.76 -14.62 -5.74
C GLY A 610 -25.11 -13.55 -4.87
N VAL A 611 -24.27 -13.94 -3.89
CA VAL A 611 -23.39 -13.00 -3.18
C VAL A 611 -22.33 -12.49 -4.15
N MET A 612 -22.05 -11.19 -4.14
CA MET A 612 -21.03 -10.58 -5.02
C MET A 612 -19.64 -11.02 -4.63
N LEU A 613 -19.07 -12.02 -5.33
CA LEU A 613 -17.71 -12.48 -5.11
C LEU A 613 -16.71 -11.45 -5.67
N LEU A 614 -15.68 -11.14 -4.92
CA LEU A 614 -14.52 -10.33 -5.30
C LEU A 614 -13.26 -11.21 -5.30
N ALA A 615 -12.33 -10.95 -6.20
CA ALA A 615 -11.03 -11.63 -6.19
C ALA A 615 -9.98 -10.71 -5.57
N GLY A 616 -9.40 -11.14 -4.47
CA GLY A 616 -8.35 -10.42 -3.73
C GLY A 616 -7.33 -11.40 -3.16
N THR A 617 -6.08 -10.97 -3.04
CA THR A 617 -4.95 -11.88 -2.79
C THR A 617 -4.34 -11.77 -1.40
N ASP A 618 -4.44 -10.62 -0.75
CA ASP A 618 -3.73 -10.33 0.51
C ASP A 618 -2.21 -10.64 0.36
N ASP A 619 -1.58 -9.96 -0.60
CA ASP A 619 -0.18 -10.12 -1.03
C ASP A 619 0.18 -11.46 -1.72
N GLY A 620 -0.82 -12.25 -2.08
CA GLY A 620 -0.64 -13.50 -2.83
C GLY A 620 -0.59 -13.30 -4.35
N SER A 621 -0.87 -14.38 -5.08
CA SER A 621 -1.00 -14.38 -6.53
C SER A 621 -2.47 -14.39 -6.93
N LEU A 622 -2.91 -13.38 -7.70
CA LEU A 622 -4.28 -13.34 -8.20
C LEU A 622 -4.64 -14.61 -9.00
N PHE A 623 -3.71 -15.15 -9.78
CA PHE A 623 -3.95 -16.38 -10.49
C PHE A 623 -4.21 -17.58 -9.58
N ASP A 624 -3.48 -17.66 -8.45
CA ASP A 624 -3.69 -18.72 -7.46
C ASP A 624 -5.05 -18.58 -6.76
N GLU A 625 -5.52 -17.35 -6.57
CA GLU A 625 -6.86 -17.08 -6.05
C GLU A 625 -7.94 -17.53 -7.02
N LEU A 626 -7.82 -17.16 -8.32
CA LEU A 626 -8.78 -17.60 -9.35
C LEU A 626 -8.82 -19.12 -9.49
N GLU A 627 -7.66 -19.79 -9.45
CA GLU A 627 -7.55 -21.25 -9.46
C GLU A 627 -8.15 -21.89 -8.20
N SER A 628 -8.02 -21.24 -7.04
CA SER A 628 -8.64 -21.68 -5.79
C SER A 628 -10.16 -21.63 -5.85
N TYR A 629 -10.73 -20.58 -6.45
CA TYR A 629 -12.17 -20.50 -6.69
C TYR A 629 -12.67 -21.58 -7.65
N ALA A 630 -11.94 -21.84 -8.74
CA ALA A 630 -12.30 -22.92 -9.67
C ALA A 630 -12.23 -24.29 -8.99
N ALA A 631 -11.20 -24.53 -8.17
CA ALA A 631 -11.08 -25.76 -7.38
C ALA A 631 -12.20 -25.92 -6.35
N ALA A 632 -12.76 -24.82 -5.85
CA ALA A 632 -13.93 -24.79 -4.96
C ALA A 632 -15.26 -25.01 -5.70
N GLY A 633 -15.27 -25.05 -7.04
CA GLY A 633 -16.44 -25.26 -7.86
C GLY A 633 -17.19 -23.98 -8.29
N VAL A 634 -16.54 -22.83 -8.17
CA VAL A 634 -17.09 -21.56 -8.70
C VAL A 634 -16.99 -21.57 -10.24
N PRO A 635 -18.04 -21.20 -10.99
CA PRO A 635 -18.00 -21.16 -12.45
C PRO A 635 -16.95 -20.15 -12.97
N ASN A 636 -16.17 -20.51 -13.99
CA ASN A 636 -15.11 -19.64 -14.54
C ASN A 636 -15.61 -18.24 -14.93
N LYS A 637 -16.84 -18.12 -15.45
CA LYS A 637 -17.48 -16.84 -15.76
C LYS A 637 -17.61 -15.95 -14.51
N ALA A 638 -18.09 -16.51 -13.40
CA ALA A 638 -18.21 -15.79 -12.13
C ALA A 638 -16.85 -15.40 -11.58
N ILE A 639 -15.83 -16.27 -11.72
CA ILE A 639 -14.44 -15.99 -11.34
C ILE A 639 -13.89 -14.78 -12.12
N LEU A 640 -14.08 -14.75 -13.45
CA LEU A 640 -13.62 -13.62 -14.26
C LEU A 640 -14.35 -12.33 -13.89
N MET A 641 -15.65 -12.40 -13.57
CA MET A 641 -16.40 -11.23 -13.08
C MET A 641 -15.89 -10.77 -11.71
N ALA A 642 -15.51 -11.69 -10.82
CA ALA A 642 -14.94 -11.36 -9.50
C ALA A 642 -13.60 -10.59 -9.62
N ALA A 643 -12.81 -10.91 -10.64
CA ALA A 643 -11.52 -10.27 -10.93
C ALA A 643 -11.64 -9.08 -11.91
N THR A 644 -12.85 -8.60 -12.24
CA THR A 644 -13.06 -7.48 -13.18
C THR A 644 -14.22 -6.60 -12.76
N ALA A 645 -15.43 -6.88 -13.25
CA ALA A 645 -16.60 -6.02 -13.11
C ALA A 645 -17.13 -5.89 -11.67
N ASN A 646 -17.03 -6.94 -10.86
CA ASN A 646 -17.56 -6.92 -9.49
C ASN A 646 -16.80 -5.93 -8.62
N GLY A 647 -15.46 -5.87 -8.72
CA GLY A 647 -14.67 -4.88 -7.99
C GLY A 647 -14.99 -3.45 -8.41
N ALA A 648 -15.12 -3.20 -9.70
CA ALA A 648 -15.57 -1.90 -10.21
C ALA A 648 -16.98 -1.52 -9.69
N LYS A 649 -17.89 -2.49 -9.65
CA LYS A 649 -19.24 -2.29 -9.11
C LYS A 649 -19.21 -1.99 -7.62
N TRP A 650 -18.39 -2.72 -6.85
CA TRP A 650 -18.25 -2.51 -5.40
C TRP A 650 -17.71 -1.11 -5.08
N LEU A 651 -16.76 -0.61 -5.87
CA LEU A 651 -16.22 0.75 -5.74
C LEU A 651 -17.18 1.84 -6.27
N GLY A 652 -18.33 1.50 -6.85
CA GLY A 652 -19.21 2.45 -7.53
C GLY A 652 -18.64 2.99 -8.85
N LYS A 653 -17.66 2.29 -9.46
CA LYS A 653 -16.91 2.68 -10.66
C LYS A 653 -17.26 1.86 -11.91
N ASN A 654 -18.36 1.12 -11.87
CA ASN A 654 -18.80 0.26 -12.98
C ASN A 654 -19.21 1.01 -14.27
N GLY A 655 -19.22 2.34 -14.24
CA GLY A 655 -19.33 3.21 -15.42
C GLY A 655 -17.98 3.62 -16.02
N GLU A 656 -16.86 3.36 -15.32
CA GLU A 656 -15.54 3.81 -15.70
C GLU A 656 -14.66 2.66 -16.24
N PHE A 657 -14.67 1.49 -15.57
CA PHE A 657 -13.86 0.32 -15.94
C PHE A 657 -14.54 -1.00 -15.54
N GLY A 658 -13.88 -2.14 -15.76
CA GLY A 658 -14.34 -3.49 -15.40
C GLY A 658 -15.17 -4.18 -16.48
N ALA A 659 -15.53 -3.49 -17.56
CA ALA A 659 -16.23 -4.07 -18.71
C ALA A 659 -15.74 -3.44 -20.03
N LEU A 660 -15.92 -4.19 -21.15
CA LEU A 660 -15.55 -3.73 -22.49
C LEU A 660 -16.79 -3.18 -23.22
N LYS A 661 -17.12 -1.92 -22.97
CA LYS A 661 -18.22 -1.23 -23.67
C LYS A 661 -17.86 0.23 -23.96
N PRO A 662 -18.51 0.85 -25.00
CA PRO A 662 -18.25 2.24 -25.35
C PRO A 662 -18.32 3.21 -24.15
N GLY A 663 -17.39 4.15 -24.10
CA GLY A 663 -17.24 5.16 -23.06
C GLY A 663 -16.33 4.78 -21.90
N MET A 664 -16.07 3.47 -21.70
CA MET A 664 -15.18 3.00 -20.62
C MET A 664 -13.71 3.19 -20.94
N ARG A 665 -12.90 3.26 -19.91
CA ARG A 665 -11.43 3.27 -20.02
C ARG A 665 -10.96 2.00 -20.71
N ALA A 666 -10.01 2.14 -21.60
CA ALA A 666 -9.44 1.04 -22.34
C ALA A 666 -8.35 0.31 -21.51
N ASN A 667 -8.79 -0.30 -20.41
CA ASN A 667 -8.00 -1.20 -19.56
C ASN A 667 -8.40 -2.63 -19.90
N LEU A 668 -7.55 -3.34 -20.66
CA LEU A 668 -7.88 -4.67 -21.19
C LEU A 668 -6.63 -5.53 -21.36
N ILE A 669 -6.83 -6.84 -21.38
CA ILE A 669 -5.78 -7.83 -21.59
C ILE A 669 -6.16 -8.76 -22.76
N LEU A 670 -5.14 -9.15 -23.53
CA LEU A 670 -5.23 -10.19 -24.54
C LEU A 670 -4.53 -11.45 -24.03
N VAL A 671 -5.22 -12.57 -24.02
CA VAL A 671 -4.77 -13.83 -23.42
C VAL A 671 -4.74 -14.93 -24.47
N ASP A 672 -3.72 -15.79 -24.43
CA ASP A 672 -3.64 -16.97 -25.30
C ASP A 672 -4.37 -18.14 -24.63
N GLY A 673 -5.46 -18.60 -25.24
CA GLY A 673 -6.35 -19.61 -24.68
C GLY A 673 -7.76 -19.10 -24.40
N ASN A 674 -8.51 -19.82 -23.57
CA ASN A 674 -9.89 -19.48 -23.21
C ASN A 674 -10.13 -19.62 -21.70
N PRO A 675 -10.02 -18.53 -20.93
CA PRO A 675 -10.23 -18.55 -19.47
C PRO A 675 -11.64 -19.00 -19.03
N LEU A 676 -12.65 -18.92 -19.89
CA LEU A 676 -13.98 -19.47 -19.61
C LEU A 676 -13.97 -21.00 -19.62
N ALA A 677 -13.08 -21.63 -20.39
CA ALA A 677 -12.93 -23.09 -20.44
C ALA A 677 -11.94 -23.59 -19.37
N ASP A 678 -10.80 -22.92 -19.24
CA ASP A 678 -9.79 -23.22 -18.23
C ASP A 678 -9.27 -21.91 -17.63
N ILE A 679 -9.56 -21.68 -16.36
CA ILE A 679 -9.17 -20.44 -15.65
C ILE A 679 -7.64 -20.23 -15.66
N LYS A 680 -6.83 -21.28 -15.76
CA LYS A 680 -5.37 -21.20 -15.84
C LYS A 680 -4.88 -20.46 -17.08
N ASP A 681 -5.71 -20.35 -18.10
CA ASP A 681 -5.39 -19.59 -19.30
C ASP A 681 -5.26 -18.09 -19.01
N THR A 682 -5.79 -17.58 -17.88
CA THR A 682 -5.53 -16.21 -17.42
C THR A 682 -4.05 -15.89 -17.23
N ARG A 683 -3.19 -16.89 -17.00
CA ARG A 683 -1.72 -16.72 -16.90
C ARG A 683 -1.04 -16.47 -18.26
N LYS A 684 -1.72 -16.75 -19.37
CA LYS A 684 -1.13 -16.71 -20.73
C LYS A 684 -1.28 -15.33 -21.37
N ILE A 685 -0.98 -14.27 -20.63
CA ILE A 685 -1.12 -12.90 -21.10
C ILE A 685 -0.19 -12.63 -22.28
N GLN A 686 -0.69 -11.97 -23.31
CA GLN A 686 0.06 -11.55 -24.49
C GLN A 686 0.23 -10.05 -24.55
N TYR A 687 -0.81 -9.29 -24.21
CA TYR A 687 -0.79 -7.82 -24.14
C TYR A 687 -1.52 -7.35 -22.91
N VAL A 688 -1.00 -6.29 -22.29
CA VAL A 688 -1.72 -5.48 -21.31
C VAL A 688 -1.85 -4.08 -21.85
N ILE A 689 -3.09 -3.63 -21.98
CA ILE A 689 -3.44 -2.31 -22.46
C ILE A 689 -4.04 -1.52 -21.28
N LYS A 690 -3.54 -0.33 -21.02
CA LYS A 690 -4.05 0.58 -20.00
C LYS A 690 -4.19 1.99 -20.58
N ASP A 691 -5.39 2.59 -20.45
CA ASP A 691 -5.74 3.85 -21.10
C ASP A 691 -5.40 3.88 -22.61
N GLY A 692 -5.61 2.74 -23.30
CA GLY A 692 -5.31 2.58 -24.72
C GLY A 692 -3.83 2.35 -25.05
N LEU A 693 -2.93 2.50 -24.12
CA LEU A 693 -1.50 2.24 -24.31
C LEU A 693 -1.17 0.77 -24.09
N ILE A 694 -0.36 0.19 -24.96
CA ILE A 694 0.28 -1.10 -24.70
C ILE A 694 1.35 -0.86 -23.63
N VAL A 695 1.06 -1.26 -22.38
CA VAL A 695 1.95 -1.07 -21.23
C VAL A 695 2.81 -2.30 -20.96
N TRP A 696 2.44 -3.45 -21.55
CA TRP A 696 3.22 -4.67 -21.51
C TRP A 696 2.87 -5.59 -22.68
N GLU A 697 3.86 -6.31 -23.22
CA GLU A 697 3.75 -7.29 -24.29
C GLU A 697 4.65 -8.49 -23.98
N ALA A 698 4.13 -9.72 -24.18
CA ALA A 698 4.94 -10.93 -24.09
C ALA A 698 5.99 -10.92 -25.21
N ARG A 699 7.27 -11.12 -24.84
CA ARG A 699 8.33 -11.29 -25.85
C ARG A 699 8.00 -12.50 -26.72
N ALA A 700 7.98 -12.31 -28.05
CA ALA A 700 7.99 -13.43 -28.95
C ALA A 700 9.17 -14.34 -28.56
N ARG A 701 8.90 -15.61 -28.21
CA ARG A 701 9.98 -16.60 -28.19
C ARG A 701 10.52 -16.62 -29.60
N GLU A 702 11.77 -16.18 -29.81
CA GLU A 702 12.48 -16.51 -31.03
C GLU A 702 12.41 -18.03 -31.13
N GLU A 703 11.66 -18.54 -32.12
CA GLU A 703 11.81 -19.91 -32.57
C GLU A 703 13.25 -20.01 -33.04
N VAL A 704 14.11 -20.54 -32.18
CA VAL A 704 15.41 -21.03 -32.62
C VAL A 704 15.06 -22.20 -33.53
N ALA A 705 14.99 -21.90 -34.83
CA ALA A 705 14.97 -22.93 -35.84
C ALA A 705 16.24 -23.77 -35.67
N GLN A 706 16.06 -25.03 -35.25
CA GLN A 706 17.09 -26.06 -35.33
C GLN A 706 17.38 -26.41 -36.77
#